data_be5581f54f4de815c5c691e9914b8243
#
_entry.id   be5581f54f4de815c5c691e9914b8243
#
_cell.length_a   1.000
_cell.length_b   1.000
_cell.length_c   1.000
_cell.angle_alpha   90.00
_cell.angle_beta   90.00
_cell.angle_gamma   90.00
#
_symmetry.space_group_name_H-M   'P 1'
#
loop_
_entity.id
_entity.type
_entity.pdbx_description
1 polymer ?
#
loop_
_entity_poly.entity_id
_entity_poly.type
_entity_poly.pdbx_seq_one_letter_code
_entity_poly.pdbx_strand_id
1 'polypeptide(L)'
;MRSKLCWDLFKKIGMKSSRAAYADVYINDQYYGLYISVEHIDDEFLQKNFTDDTGNLWKCLYPADLNYLGDNPDLYKSIVGGNDRQAYDLKTNESENNYYQLAHLIDIVNNTPDNLFADSLESIIYIDELLKYFSMDILTGSWDDYWALMNNYYLYYEPAAKKFHLIPYDYDNTFGIDWSGNDWAIADPYNFPQVVAGYRPLAQRMMQNNQYRDLYTHFLEFYRENLFLLPLWENRIDSLRIMITPSALADNYRTLDYNFEFGDFLVSYTDLDYSNQHVKYGLKQYINLRNETLPGQLSYLNSPPIVYNIDWSPKIPGPDDSIYVSVSAFSSVGMNQVSIQFVPDGSSTENYTMSYSPVTGTKKVEEADRWTGVIPPRGYDNSGSFRIYVNDITNQSQLYPRTKSIEINIPSKINNDIVINEFLADNITINTDPAGEYDDWIELYNPSSDSILLTGRYLTDKPDNLTKWQFTQPDLYLHAGEFLIIWCDEDQEQEGIHTNFKLSSDGEFIALTSTDGISVIDSITFGLQLTDVSYGRYPDAENNWDYLSPTPGTGNILSDVKNEIIPKDFSLTAYPNPFNPSTTIQYQIPELNNVHIEIFDLLGKRIWFKNMGEQQAGKYEIHWNGTNQNGVNVSSGMYLLRIESGTLNQNYKLMLIK
;
A
#
# COMPACT_ATOMS: atom_id res chain seq x y z
N MET A 1 22.20 -18.18 9.12
CA MET A 1 22.62 -16.78 8.85
C MET A 1 22.34 -16.39 7.40
N ARG A 2 22.54 -17.25 6.42
CA ARG A 2 22.32 -17.01 4.98
C ARG A 2 20.90 -16.53 4.70
N SER A 3 19.87 -17.29 5.08
CA SER A 3 18.47 -16.87 4.96
C SER A 3 18.19 -15.50 5.60
N LYS A 4 18.69 -15.26 6.83
CA LYS A 4 18.47 -13.98 7.52
C LYS A 4 19.03 -12.80 6.72
N LEU A 5 20.20 -13.00 6.10
CA LEU A 5 20.80 -11.96 5.27
C LEU A 5 19.99 -11.70 4.00
N CYS A 6 19.42 -12.73 3.35
CA CYS A 6 18.52 -12.56 2.22
C CYS A 6 17.30 -11.70 2.58
N TRP A 7 16.62 -11.99 3.71
CA TRP A 7 15.49 -11.19 4.15
C TRP A 7 15.85 -9.74 4.47
N ASP A 8 17.05 -9.51 5.04
CA ASP A 8 17.56 -8.15 5.27
C ASP A 8 17.85 -7.43 3.93
N LEU A 9 18.32 -8.13 2.90
CA LEU A 9 18.56 -7.59 1.55
C LEU A 9 17.23 -7.19 0.88
N PHE A 10 16.24 -8.08 0.83
CA PHE A 10 14.91 -7.78 0.25
C PHE A 10 14.26 -6.56 0.90
N LYS A 11 14.32 -6.47 2.23
CA LYS A 11 13.81 -5.30 2.95
C LYS A 11 14.51 -4.01 2.53
N LYS A 12 15.82 -4.04 2.30
CA LYS A 12 16.62 -2.85 1.91
C LYS A 12 16.27 -2.32 0.52
N ILE A 13 15.89 -3.19 -0.39
CA ILE A 13 15.47 -2.81 -1.75
C ILE A 13 13.98 -2.46 -1.84
N GLY A 14 13.26 -2.47 -0.71
CA GLY A 14 11.84 -2.14 -0.66
C GLY A 14 10.90 -3.24 -1.21
N MET A 15 11.39 -4.48 -1.31
CA MET A 15 10.57 -5.59 -1.76
C MET A 15 9.72 -6.14 -0.62
N LYS A 16 8.45 -6.41 -0.90
CA LYS A 16 7.54 -7.06 0.05
C LYS A 16 8.02 -8.47 0.32
N SER A 17 8.43 -8.77 1.54
CA SER A 17 9.08 -10.02 1.90
C SER A 17 8.91 -10.33 3.38
N SER A 18 9.04 -11.60 3.73
CA SER A 18 8.94 -12.07 5.11
C SER A 18 9.95 -11.40 6.03
N ARG A 19 9.53 -11.10 7.25
CA ARG A 19 10.45 -10.75 8.35
C ARG A 19 11.07 -12.03 8.90
N ALA A 20 12.31 -11.97 9.34
CA ALA A 20 13.01 -13.11 9.93
C ALA A 20 13.77 -12.74 11.20
N ALA A 21 13.74 -13.63 12.19
CA ALA A 21 14.46 -13.50 13.45
C ALA A 21 15.05 -14.86 13.87
N TYR A 22 16.08 -14.81 14.72
CA TYR A 22 16.56 -16.05 15.35
C TYR A 22 15.68 -16.41 16.54
N ALA A 23 15.55 -17.70 16.78
CA ALA A 23 14.78 -18.24 17.88
C ALA A 23 15.52 -19.42 18.52
N ASP A 24 15.62 -19.41 19.85
CA ASP A 24 16.01 -20.57 20.63
C ASP A 24 14.77 -21.44 20.85
N VAL A 25 14.80 -22.67 20.33
CA VAL A 25 13.69 -23.60 20.41
C VAL A 25 13.86 -24.55 21.58
N TYR A 26 12.80 -24.67 22.37
CA TYR A 26 12.72 -25.63 23.49
C TYR A 26 11.55 -26.59 23.28
N ILE A 27 11.80 -27.89 23.52
CA ILE A 27 10.76 -28.91 23.50
C ILE A 27 10.75 -29.58 24.87
N ASN A 28 9.64 -29.53 25.59
CA ASN A 28 9.51 -30.04 26.96
C ASN A 28 10.61 -29.48 27.89
N ASP A 29 10.84 -28.18 27.86
CA ASP A 29 11.87 -27.47 28.62
C ASP A 29 13.33 -27.84 28.30
N GLN A 30 13.58 -28.67 27.29
CA GLN A 30 14.91 -28.95 26.79
C GLN A 30 15.24 -28.08 25.58
N TYR A 31 16.41 -27.48 25.62
CA TYR A 31 16.92 -26.72 24.46
C TYR A 31 17.13 -27.65 23.27
N TYR A 32 16.44 -27.37 22.18
CA TYR A 32 16.43 -28.19 20.97
C TYR A 32 17.37 -27.64 19.88
N GLY A 33 17.62 -26.33 19.86
CA GLY A 33 18.57 -25.73 18.93
C GLY A 33 18.24 -24.28 18.58
N LEU A 34 19.14 -23.70 17.79
CA LEU A 34 18.99 -22.38 17.22
C LEU A 34 18.32 -22.46 15.84
N TYR A 35 17.18 -21.81 15.71
CA TYR A 35 16.40 -21.78 14.48
C TYR A 35 16.25 -20.35 13.95
N ILE A 36 15.83 -20.25 12.69
CA ILE A 36 15.33 -19.01 12.12
C ILE A 36 13.80 -19.06 12.07
N SER A 37 13.16 -18.08 12.69
CA SER A 37 11.71 -17.87 12.59
C SER A 37 11.48 -16.90 11.41
N VAL A 38 10.73 -17.35 10.41
CA VAL A 38 10.38 -16.58 9.22
C VAL A 38 8.88 -16.32 9.25
N GLU A 39 8.48 -15.08 9.00
CA GLU A 39 7.08 -14.67 8.91
C GLU A 39 6.36 -15.50 7.84
N HIS A 40 5.20 -16.04 8.19
CA HIS A 40 4.36 -16.74 7.23
C HIS A 40 3.73 -15.76 6.25
N ILE A 41 3.61 -16.16 4.98
CA ILE A 41 2.92 -15.38 3.95
C ILE A 41 1.49 -15.91 3.90
N ASP A 42 0.58 -15.13 4.47
CA ASP A 42 -0.85 -15.41 4.66
C ASP A 42 -1.65 -14.10 4.64
N ASP A 43 -2.92 -14.14 5.08
CA ASP A 43 -3.79 -12.97 5.14
C ASP A 43 -3.20 -11.84 5.99
N GLU A 44 -2.56 -12.16 7.14
CA GLU A 44 -1.91 -11.12 7.97
C GLU A 44 -0.73 -10.45 7.25
N PHE A 45 0.01 -11.21 6.46
CA PHE A 45 1.09 -10.66 5.63
C PHE A 45 0.52 -9.73 4.56
N LEU A 46 -0.58 -10.13 3.90
CA LEU A 46 -1.23 -9.31 2.87
C LEU A 46 -1.74 -8.00 3.46
N GLN A 47 -2.48 -8.04 4.58
CA GLN A 47 -2.99 -6.85 5.27
C GLN A 47 -1.89 -5.83 5.63
N LYS A 48 -0.70 -6.28 5.95
CA LYS A 48 0.44 -5.41 6.31
C LYS A 48 1.16 -4.82 5.11
N ASN A 49 1.11 -5.46 3.96
CA ASN A 49 1.99 -5.14 2.84
C ASN A 49 1.26 -4.61 1.61
N PHE A 50 -0.08 -4.75 1.53
CA PHE A 50 -0.87 -4.36 0.36
C PHE A 50 -2.03 -3.47 0.77
N THR A 51 -2.39 -2.55 -0.12
CA THR A 51 -3.54 -1.65 0.09
C THR A 51 -4.86 -2.41 -0.11
N ASP A 52 -4.90 -3.35 -1.04
CA ASP A 52 -6.02 -4.25 -1.26
C ASP A 52 -5.54 -5.67 -0.99
N ASP A 53 -5.95 -6.23 0.15
CA ASP A 53 -5.58 -7.57 0.64
C ASP A 53 -6.61 -8.64 0.27
N THR A 54 -7.64 -8.29 -0.52
CA THR A 54 -8.75 -9.19 -0.86
C THR A 54 -8.45 -10.14 -2.01
N GLY A 55 -7.27 -10.04 -2.61
CA GLY A 55 -6.88 -10.79 -3.79
C GLY A 55 -6.49 -12.25 -3.53
N ASN A 56 -6.25 -12.96 -4.62
CA ASN A 56 -5.82 -14.35 -4.60
C ASN A 56 -4.31 -14.46 -4.40
N LEU A 57 -3.90 -15.27 -3.43
CA LEU A 57 -2.52 -15.61 -3.12
C LEU A 57 -2.24 -17.07 -3.45
N TRP A 58 -1.28 -17.34 -4.31
CA TRP A 58 -0.82 -18.70 -4.62
C TRP A 58 0.59 -18.94 -4.07
N LYS A 59 0.73 -20.01 -3.30
CA LYS A 59 2.04 -20.57 -2.95
C LYS A 59 2.51 -21.45 -4.10
N CYS A 60 3.63 -21.09 -4.71
CA CYS A 60 4.18 -21.73 -5.88
C CYS A 60 5.34 -22.65 -5.47
N LEU A 61 5.13 -23.95 -5.59
CA LEU A 61 6.08 -25.00 -5.21
C LEU A 61 6.36 -25.90 -6.40
N TYR A 62 7.50 -26.60 -6.36
CA TYR A 62 7.92 -27.49 -7.44
C TYR A 62 6.79 -28.43 -7.91
N PRO A 63 6.50 -28.46 -9.23
CA PRO A 63 7.10 -27.75 -10.37
C PRO A 63 6.24 -26.56 -10.86
N ALA A 64 6.21 -25.45 -10.11
CA ALA A 64 5.48 -24.24 -10.51
C ALA A 64 6.26 -23.48 -11.60
N ASP A 65 6.18 -23.94 -12.83
CA ASP A 65 7.01 -23.52 -13.96
C ASP A 65 6.41 -22.40 -14.83
N LEU A 66 5.14 -22.05 -14.61
CA LEU A 66 4.34 -21.11 -15.41
C LEU A 66 4.19 -21.52 -16.88
N ASN A 67 4.31 -22.81 -17.20
CA ASN A 67 4.05 -23.31 -18.55
C ASN A 67 2.55 -23.37 -18.85
N TYR A 68 2.20 -23.06 -20.09
CA TYR A 68 0.81 -23.07 -20.53
C TYR A 68 0.29 -24.49 -20.71
N LEU A 69 -0.78 -24.81 -19.99
CA LEU A 69 -1.48 -26.10 -20.02
C LEU A 69 -2.82 -26.03 -20.78
N GLY A 70 -3.31 -24.83 -21.08
CA GLY A 70 -4.59 -24.57 -21.76
C GLY A 70 -5.36 -23.44 -21.09
N ASP A 71 -6.46 -23.00 -21.72
CA ASP A 71 -7.29 -21.87 -21.26
C ASP A 71 -8.15 -22.19 -20.05
N ASN A 72 -8.36 -23.47 -19.76
CA ASN A 72 -9.19 -23.86 -18.60
C ASN A 72 -8.40 -23.67 -17.30
N PRO A 73 -8.83 -22.75 -16.39
CA PRO A 73 -8.16 -22.51 -15.12
C PRO A 73 -7.99 -23.74 -14.22
N ASP A 74 -8.87 -24.73 -14.37
CA ASP A 74 -8.84 -25.96 -13.56
C ASP A 74 -7.62 -26.84 -13.88
N LEU A 75 -6.97 -26.64 -15.00
CA LEU A 75 -5.72 -27.36 -15.34
C LEU A 75 -4.58 -27.03 -14.37
N TYR A 76 -4.59 -25.85 -13.78
CA TYR A 76 -3.57 -25.36 -12.85
C TYR A 76 -3.83 -25.78 -11.38
N LYS A 77 -4.95 -26.46 -11.11
CA LYS A 77 -5.30 -27.03 -9.79
C LYS A 77 -4.76 -28.45 -9.59
N SER A 78 -4.04 -28.98 -10.58
CA SER A 78 -3.61 -30.36 -10.57
C SER A 78 -2.64 -30.65 -9.42
N ILE A 79 -2.87 -31.78 -8.73
CA ILE A 79 -1.91 -32.33 -7.77
C ILE A 79 -0.75 -32.94 -8.58
N VAL A 80 0.46 -32.55 -8.25
CA VAL A 80 1.66 -33.09 -8.89
C VAL A 80 1.95 -34.48 -8.35
N GLY A 81 2.07 -35.45 -9.24
CA GLY A 81 2.26 -36.85 -8.89
C GLY A 81 3.41 -37.07 -7.92
N GLY A 82 3.13 -37.75 -6.81
CA GLY A 82 4.09 -38.13 -5.79
C GLY A 82 4.26 -37.16 -4.63
N ASN A 83 3.67 -36.00 -4.65
CA ASN A 83 3.85 -34.98 -3.61
C ASN A 83 2.59 -34.64 -2.80
N ASP A 84 1.43 -35.19 -3.13
CA ASP A 84 0.12 -34.88 -2.51
C ASP A 84 -0.19 -33.39 -2.37
N ARG A 85 0.40 -32.53 -3.22
CA ARG A 85 0.24 -31.07 -3.20
C ARG A 85 0.12 -30.49 -4.62
N GLN A 86 -0.51 -29.30 -4.71
CA GLN A 86 -0.59 -28.54 -5.95
C GLN A 86 0.71 -27.78 -6.21
N ALA A 87 1.06 -27.57 -7.49
CA ALA A 87 2.17 -26.68 -7.85
C ALA A 87 1.83 -25.22 -7.53
N TYR A 88 0.57 -24.84 -7.75
CA TYR A 88 0.01 -23.54 -7.43
C TYR A 88 -1.07 -23.71 -6.37
N ASP A 89 -0.70 -23.58 -5.11
CA ASP A 89 -1.57 -23.83 -3.96
C ASP A 89 -2.21 -22.51 -3.50
N LEU A 90 -3.52 -22.36 -3.74
CA LEU A 90 -4.27 -21.16 -3.37
C LEU A 90 -4.38 -21.06 -1.85
N LYS A 91 -4.03 -19.88 -1.27
CA LYS A 91 -3.95 -19.62 0.17
C LYS A 91 -4.96 -18.63 0.69
N THR A 92 -5.62 -17.87 -0.19
CA THR A 92 -6.74 -16.98 0.12
C THR A 92 -7.92 -17.34 -0.76
N ASN A 93 -9.12 -16.96 -0.38
CA ASN A 93 -10.35 -17.22 -1.17
C ASN A 93 -10.50 -18.69 -1.59
N GLU A 94 -10.07 -19.61 -0.74
CA GLU A 94 -10.05 -21.07 -1.03
C GLU A 94 -11.45 -21.63 -1.32
N SER A 95 -12.50 -21.03 -0.72
CA SER A 95 -13.90 -21.42 -0.96
C SER A 95 -14.36 -21.14 -2.40
N GLU A 96 -13.86 -20.07 -3.01
CA GLU A 96 -14.15 -19.73 -4.40
C GLU A 96 -13.30 -20.56 -5.36
N ASN A 97 -12.10 -20.93 -4.93
CA ASN A 97 -11.16 -21.79 -5.66
C ASN A 97 -11.00 -21.35 -7.13
N ASN A 98 -10.81 -20.03 -7.34
CA ASN A 98 -10.78 -19.42 -8.66
C ASN A 98 -9.33 -19.19 -9.12
N TYR A 99 -8.95 -19.81 -10.23
CA TYR A 99 -7.61 -19.72 -10.85
C TYR A 99 -7.58 -18.91 -12.14
N TYR A 100 -8.62 -18.14 -12.43
CA TYR A 100 -8.71 -17.39 -13.69
C TYR A 100 -7.56 -16.42 -13.88
N GLN A 101 -7.20 -15.64 -12.85
CA GLN A 101 -6.12 -14.66 -12.94
C GLN A 101 -4.77 -15.34 -13.18
N LEU A 102 -4.49 -16.45 -12.49
CA LEU A 102 -3.27 -17.23 -12.70
C LEU A 102 -3.17 -17.80 -14.12
N ALA A 103 -4.26 -18.40 -14.61
CA ALA A 103 -4.34 -18.90 -15.99
C ALA A 103 -4.11 -17.79 -17.03
N HIS A 104 -4.66 -16.61 -16.77
CA HIS A 104 -4.47 -15.44 -17.63
C HIS A 104 -3.02 -14.93 -17.60
N LEU A 105 -2.37 -14.86 -16.45
CA LEU A 105 -0.93 -14.54 -16.36
C LEU A 105 -0.11 -15.56 -17.18
N ILE A 106 -0.39 -16.85 -17.00
CA ILE A 106 0.32 -17.93 -17.70
C ILE A 106 0.10 -17.83 -19.22
N ASP A 107 -1.12 -17.53 -19.67
CA ASP A 107 -1.42 -17.31 -21.08
C ASP A 107 -0.60 -16.13 -21.65
N ILE A 108 -0.61 -14.98 -20.98
CA ILE A 108 0.19 -13.81 -21.39
C ILE A 108 1.69 -14.17 -21.49
N VAL A 109 2.21 -14.85 -20.48
CA VAL A 109 3.63 -15.20 -20.41
C VAL A 109 4.03 -16.16 -21.54
N ASN A 110 3.16 -17.04 -22.00
CA ASN A 110 3.48 -18.06 -23.01
C ASN A 110 3.06 -17.68 -24.44
N ASN A 111 1.86 -17.13 -24.61
CA ASN A 111 1.20 -17.06 -25.91
C ASN A 111 1.18 -15.65 -26.53
N THR A 112 1.51 -14.61 -25.77
CA THR A 112 1.60 -13.25 -26.35
C THR A 112 2.74 -13.18 -27.39
N PRO A 113 2.50 -12.66 -28.58
CA PRO A 113 3.56 -12.42 -29.58
C PRO A 113 4.68 -11.51 -29.01
N ASP A 114 5.93 -11.74 -29.43
CA ASP A 114 7.09 -11.04 -28.87
C ASP A 114 7.02 -9.52 -28.97
N ASN A 115 6.46 -9.00 -30.05
CA ASN A 115 6.27 -7.56 -30.25
C ASN A 115 5.22 -6.92 -29.33
N LEU A 116 4.36 -7.71 -28.70
CA LEU A 116 3.33 -7.29 -27.74
C LEU A 116 3.64 -7.75 -26.32
N PHE A 117 4.67 -8.57 -26.14
CA PHE A 117 4.97 -9.21 -24.86
C PHE A 117 5.20 -8.19 -23.75
N ALA A 118 6.02 -7.16 -24.00
CA ALA A 118 6.31 -6.14 -23.00
C ALA A 118 5.03 -5.42 -22.54
N ASP A 119 4.20 -4.99 -23.47
CA ASP A 119 2.95 -4.28 -23.17
C ASP A 119 1.98 -5.14 -22.34
N SER A 120 1.82 -6.40 -22.77
CA SER A 120 0.91 -7.33 -22.10
C SER A 120 1.42 -7.69 -20.70
N LEU A 121 2.73 -7.91 -20.55
CA LEU A 121 3.33 -8.25 -19.27
C LEU A 121 3.25 -7.07 -18.30
N GLU A 122 3.60 -5.84 -18.73
CA GLU A 122 3.51 -4.61 -17.93
C GLU A 122 2.07 -4.31 -17.47
N SER A 123 1.07 -4.79 -18.19
CA SER A 123 -0.33 -4.61 -17.82
C SER A 123 -0.79 -5.50 -16.66
N ILE A 124 -0.09 -6.60 -16.38
CA ILE A 124 -0.54 -7.63 -15.44
C ILE A 124 0.44 -7.92 -14.30
N ILE A 125 1.69 -7.47 -14.38
CA ILE A 125 2.71 -7.67 -13.33
C ILE A 125 3.58 -6.42 -13.17
N TYR A 126 4.14 -6.23 -11.97
CA TYR A 126 5.12 -5.17 -11.71
C TYR A 126 6.51 -5.62 -12.14
N ILE A 127 7.02 -5.04 -13.25
CA ILE A 127 8.30 -5.42 -13.88
C ILE A 127 9.48 -5.13 -12.94
N ASP A 128 9.45 -4.03 -12.21
CA ASP A 128 10.51 -3.68 -11.29
C ASP A 128 10.61 -4.68 -10.13
N GLU A 129 9.49 -5.13 -9.56
CA GLU A 129 9.48 -6.18 -8.52
C GLU A 129 10.04 -7.50 -9.05
N LEU A 130 9.64 -7.88 -10.26
CA LEU A 130 10.13 -9.10 -10.91
C LEU A 130 11.65 -9.05 -11.17
N LEU A 131 12.16 -7.92 -11.64
CA LEU A 131 13.60 -7.75 -11.87
C LEU A 131 14.40 -7.64 -10.57
N LYS A 132 13.84 -7.06 -9.51
CA LYS A 132 14.42 -7.08 -8.16
C LYS A 132 14.55 -8.52 -7.65
N TYR A 133 13.50 -9.32 -7.80
CA TYR A 133 13.48 -10.72 -7.42
C TYR A 133 14.61 -11.49 -8.11
N PHE A 134 14.66 -11.49 -9.46
CA PHE A 134 15.71 -12.15 -10.22
C PHE A 134 17.12 -11.63 -9.89
N SER A 135 17.27 -10.32 -9.67
CA SER A 135 18.57 -9.75 -9.32
C SER A 135 19.08 -10.25 -7.97
N MET A 136 18.19 -10.40 -6.98
CA MET A 136 18.57 -10.94 -5.67
C MET A 136 18.90 -12.42 -5.73
N ASP A 137 18.15 -13.22 -6.52
CA ASP A 137 18.46 -14.65 -6.71
C ASP A 137 19.87 -14.83 -7.29
N ILE A 138 20.22 -14.04 -8.30
CA ILE A 138 21.53 -14.09 -8.93
C ILE A 138 22.66 -13.61 -7.98
N LEU A 139 22.43 -12.54 -7.23
CA LEU A 139 23.43 -12.02 -6.30
C LEU A 139 23.66 -12.96 -5.11
N THR A 140 22.59 -13.52 -4.57
CA THR A 140 22.68 -14.45 -3.43
C THR A 140 22.97 -15.88 -3.83
N GLY A 141 22.87 -16.20 -5.13
CA GLY A 141 22.99 -17.57 -5.65
C GLY A 141 21.87 -18.45 -5.17
N SER A 142 20.67 -17.90 -5.04
CA SER A 142 19.47 -18.69 -4.79
C SER A 142 19.18 -19.56 -5.99
N TRP A 143 19.01 -20.85 -5.77
CA TRP A 143 18.73 -21.78 -6.84
C TRP A 143 17.49 -22.63 -6.60
N ASP A 144 16.95 -22.57 -5.41
CA ASP A 144 15.68 -23.22 -5.07
C ASP A 144 14.52 -22.22 -5.26
N ASP A 145 14.51 -21.62 -6.44
CA ASP A 145 13.67 -20.51 -6.87
C ASP A 145 12.86 -20.86 -8.13
N TYR A 146 12.15 -19.88 -8.69
CA TYR A 146 11.42 -20.03 -9.95
C TYR A 146 12.35 -20.40 -11.12
N TRP A 147 13.49 -19.71 -11.29
CA TRP A 147 14.33 -19.86 -12.47
C TRP A 147 15.07 -21.18 -12.51
N ALA A 148 15.75 -21.55 -11.44
CA ALA A 148 16.58 -22.75 -11.42
C ALA A 148 15.78 -24.03 -11.12
N LEU A 149 14.78 -23.99 -10.22
CA LEU A 149 14.07 -25.19 -9.76
C LEU A 149 12.53 -25.12 -9.87
N MET A 150 11.90 -24.04 -10.32
CA MET A 150 10.43 -23.91 -10.38
C MET A 150 9.76 -24.01 -9.00
N ASN A 151 10.33 -23.36 -8.01
CA ASN A 151 9.97 -23.55 -6.61
C ASN A 151 10.01 -22.25 -5.83
N ASN A 152 9.48 -22.25 -4.63
CA ASN A 152 9.69 -21.28 -3.55
C ASN A 152 9.43 -19.82 -3.92
N TYR A 153 8.26 -19.53 -4.43
CA TYR A 153 7.77 -18.15 -4.58
C TYR A 153 6.27 -18.09 -4.33
N TYR A 154 5.74 -16.87 -4.12
CA TYR A 154 4.32 -16.61 -4.10
C TYR A 154 3.95 -15.65 -5.22
N LEU A 155 2.74 -15.82 -5.74
CA LEU A 155 2.08 -14.87 -6.62
C LEU A 155 0.86 -14.31 -5.90
N TYR A 156 0.80 -12.99 -5.76
CA TYR A 156 -0.35 -12.30 -5.22
C TYR A 156 -0.97 -11.42 -6.30
N TYR A 157 -2.24 -11.62 -6.60
CA TYR A 157 -3.00 -10.76 -7.50
C TYR A 157 -3.74 -9.70 -6.69
N GLU A 158 -3.34 -8.43 -6.83
CA GLU A 158 -3.98 -7.28 -6.19
C GLU A 158 -5.15 -6.80 -7.05
N PRO A 159 -6.43 -6.95 -6.60
CA PRO A 159 -7.61 -6.66 -7.43
C PRO A 159 -7.72 -5.18 -7.83
N ALA A 160 -7.41 -4.26 -6.92
CA ALA A 160 -7.47 -2.81 -7.18
C ALA A 160 -6.52 -2.38 -8.30
N ALA A 161 -5.30 -2.92 -8.32
CA ALA A 161 -4.29 -2.65 -9.33
C ALA A 161 -4.45 -3.54 -10.59
N LYS A 162 -5.16 -4.65 -10.47
CA LYS A 162 -5.28 -5.73 -11.48
C LYS A 162 -3.92 -6.27 -11.91
N LYS A 163 -2.98 -6.36 -10.97
CA LYS A 163 -1.60 -6.78 -11.22
C LYS A 163 -1.13 -7.83 -10.22
N PHE A 164 -0.17 -8.62 -10.66
CA PHE A 164 0.53 -9.59 -9.83
C PHE A 164 1.75 -8.97 -9.16
N HIS A 165 1.94 -9.38 -7.91
CA HIS A 165 3.19 -9.26 -7.17
C HIS A 165 3.86 -10.61 -7.08
N LEU A 166 5.18 -10.65 -7.23
CA LEU A 166 5.98 -11.82 -6.94
C LEU A 166 6.64 -11.63 -5.59
N ILE A 167 6.36 -12.54 -4.64
CA ILE A 167 6.85 -12.46 -3.26
C ILE A 167 7.88 -13.57 -3.04
N PRO A 168 9.11 -13.23 -2.58
CA PRO A 168 10.16 -14.21 -2.33
C PRO A 168 9.81 -15.11 -1.14
N TYR A 169 10.19 -16.40 -1.25
CA TYR A 169 9.95 -17.42 -0.23
C TYR A 169 11.10 -18.40 -0.14
N ASP A 170 11.44 -18.83 1.08
CA ASP A 170 12.38 -19.90 1.42
C ASP A 170 13.81 -19.74 0.87
N TYR A 171 14.54 -18.76 1.37
CA TYR A 171 15.92 -18.43 0.97
C TYR A 171 16.97 -19.14 1.83
N ASP A 172 16.82 -20.42 2.08
CA ASP A 172 17.82 -21.22 2.83
C ASP A 172 18.98 -21.71 1.93
N ASN A 173 18.70 -22.00 0.66
CA ASN A 173 19.65 -22.50 -0.32
C ASN A 173 20.38 -21.37 -1.08
N THR A 174 21.19 -20.59 -0.38
CA THR A 174 21.84 -19.38 -0.87
C THR A 174 23.31 -19.26 -0.44
N PHE A 175 24.02 -18.29 -0.99
CA PHE A 175 25.42 -17.95 -0.66
C PHE A 175 26.38 -19.15 -0.71
N GLY A 176 26.27 -19.97 -1.76
CA GLY A 176 27.16 -21.10 -1.99
C GLY A 176 26.73 -22.41 -1.35
N ILE A 177 25.49 -22.53 -0.90
CA ILE A 177 24.86 -23.83 -0.66
C ILE A 177 24.52 -24.42 -2.03
N ASP A 178 24.89 -25.69 -2.26
CA ASP A 178 24.64 -26.38 -3.55
C ASP A 178 24.49 -27.89 -3.39
N TRP A 179 23.45 -28.42 -4.03
CA TRP A 179 23.17 -29.85 -4.12
C TRP A 179 23.26 -30.40 -5.55
N SER A 180 23.49 -29.50 -6.53
CA SER A 180 23.36 -29.80 -7.95
C SER A 180 24.70 -29.93 -8.68
N GLY A 181 25.80 -29.56 -8.03
CA GLY A 181 27.14 -29.52 -8.65
C GLY A 181 27.47 -28.20 -9.34
N ASN A 182 26.59 -27.21 -9.27
CA ASN A 182 26.81 -25.87 -9.82
C ASN A 182 27.65 -24.99 -8.88
N ASP A 183 28.32 -24.00 -9.46
CA ASP A 183 28.99 -22.94 -8.72
C ASP A 183 28.22 -21.63 -8.90
N TRP A 184 27.38 -21.30 -7.90
CA TRP A 184 26.49 -20.15 -7.94
C TRP A 184 27.22 -18.82 -7.80
N ALA A 185 28.47 -18.82 -7.28
CA ALA A 185 29.27 -17.61 -7.18
C ALA A 185 29.80 -17.10 -8.53
N ILE A 186 29.86 -17.98 -9.52
CA ILE A 186 30.34 -17.65 -10.88
C ILE A 186 29.28 -17.91 -11.97
N ALA A 187 28.06 -18.26 -11.58
CA ALA A 187 26.95 -18.56 -12.51
C ALA A 187 26.65 -17.38 -13.43
N ASP A 188 26.36 -17.70 -14.70
CA ASP A 188 25.98 -16.73 -15.73
C ASP A 188 24.65 -16.05 -15.37
N PRO A 189 24.58 -14.72 -15.24
CA PRO A 189 23.35 -14.04 -14.84
C PRO A 189 22.24 -14.06 -15.90
N TYR A 190 22.57 -14.27 -17.16
CA TYR A 190 21.58 -14.29 -18.26
C TYR A 190 21.14 -15.69 -18.66
N ASN A 191 21.94 -16.69 -18.33
CA ASN A 191 21.66 -18.10 -18.53
C ASN A 191 21.90 -18.85 -17.22
N PHE A 192 21.10 -18.47 -16.21
CA PHE A 192 21.25 -19.02 -14.86
C PHE A 192 21.07 -20.54 -14.90
N PRO A 193 21.97 -21.30 -14.26
CA PRO A 193 21.92 -22.75 -14.33
C PRO A 193 20.61 -23.32 -13.79
N GLN A 194 20.02 -24.24 -14.53
CA GLN A 194 18.83 -24.96 -14.10
C GLN A 194 19.20 -26.25 -13.38
N VAL A 195 18.66 -26.43 -12.18
CA VAL A 195 18.79 -27.69 -11.41
C VAL A 195 17.98 -28.79 -12.09
N VAL A 196 16.80 -28.46 -12.58
CA VAL A 196 15.96 -29.31 -13.41
C VAL A 196 15.75 -28.63 -14.76
N ALA A 197 16.23 -29.28 -15.83
CA ALA A 197 16.08 -28.77 -17.17
C ALA A 197 14.60 -28.61 -17.57
N GLY A 198 14.27 -27.50 -18.23
CA GLY A 198 12.92 -27.23 -18.71
C GLY A 198 12.73 -25.81 -19.16
N TYR A 199 11.59 -25.53 -19.76
CA TYR A 199 11.22 -24.18 -20.18
C TYR A 199 10.78 -23.34 -18.96
N ARG A 200 11.30 -22.12 -18.86
CA ARG A 200 10.94 -21.11 -17.85
C ARG A 200 10.43 -19.87 -18.59
N PRO A 201 9.17 -19.88 -19.02
CA PRO A 201 8.68 -18.90 -19.99
C PRO A 201 8.90 -17.47 -19.52
N LEU A 202 8.61 -17.15 -18.26
CA LEU A 202 8.75 -15.79 -17.73
C LEU A 202 10.22 -15.32 -17.76
N ALA A 203 11.15 -16.08 -17.17
CA ALA A 203 12.56 -15.70 -17.12
C ALA A 203 13.19 -15.66 -18.52
N GLN A 204 12.93 -16.66 -19.35
CA GLN A 204 13.55 -16.76 -20.69
C GLN A 204 13.04 -15.65 -21.61
N ARG A 205 11.73 -15.37 -21.62
CA ARG A 205 11.17 -14.30 -22.46
C ARG A 205 11.60 -12.91 -21.99
N MET A 206 11.75 -12.71 -20.69
CA MET A 206 12.33 -11.47 -20.19
C MET A 206 13.76 -11.26 -20.63
N MET A 207 14.60 -12.30 -20.60
CA MET A 207 15.99 -12.21 -21.08
C MET A 207 16.10 -12.08 -22.61
N GLN A 208 15.09 -12.52 -23.35
CA GLN A 208 14.99 -12.32 -24.81
C GLN A 208 14.53 -10.90 -25.18
N ASN A 209 13.84 -10.19 -24.29
CA ASN A 209 13.47 -8.79 -24.50
C ASN A 209 14.67 -7.88 -24.17
N ASN A 210 15.20 -7.19 -25.17
CA ASN A 210 16.42 -6.39 -25.03
C ASN A 210 16.30 -5.30 -23.94
N GLN A 211 15.14 -4.64 -23.83
CA GLN A 211 14.93 -3.59 -22.82
C GLN A 211 14.90 -4.16 -21.42
N TYR A 212 14.21 -5.28 -21.21
CA TYR A 212 14.19 -5.94 -19.89
C TYR A 212 15.56 -6.51 -19.51
N ARG A 213 16.30 -7.05 -20.50
CA ARG A 213 17.66 -7.52 -20.26
C ARG A 213 18.60 -6.39 -19.87
N ASP A 214 18.52 -5.23 -20.54
CA ASP A 214 19.33 -4.06 -20.18
C ASP A 214 18.93 -3.51 -18.81
N LEU A 215 17.65 -3.43 -18.50
CA LEU A 215 17.16 -2.99 -17.20
C LEU A 215 17.57 -3.97 -16.07
N TYR A 216 17.51 -5.28 -16.32
CA TYR A 216 17.99 -6.30 -15.41
C TYR A 216 19.51 -6.18 -15.15
N THR A 217 20.30 -5.94 -16.23
CA THR A 217 21.74 -5.67 -16.12
C THR A 217 22.00 -4.47 -15.22
N HIS A 218 21.24 -3.39 -15.41
CA HIS A 218 21.30 -2.20 -14.57
C HIS A 218 20.98 -2.50 -13.10
N PHE A 219 19.94 -3.28 -12.84
CA PHE A 219 19.58 -3.67 -11.46
C PHE A 219 20.68 -4.47 -10.80
N LEU A 220 21.27 -5.44 -11.52
CA LEU A 220 22.40 -6.23 -11.00
C LEU A 220 23.61 -5.34 -10.70
N GLU A 221 23.96 -4.41 -11.59
CA GLU A 221 25.08 -3.48 -11.41
C GLU A 221 24.83 -2.55 -10.24
N PHE A 222 23.64 -1.93 -10.18
CA PHE A 222 23.25 -1.04 -9.09
C PHE A 222 23.28 -1.73 -7.73
N TYR A 223 22.67 -2.92 -7.62
CA TYR A 223 22.64 -3.64 -6.34
C TYR A 223 24.01 -4.19 -5.96
N ARG A 224 24.81 -4.65 -6.92
CA ARG A 224 26.20 -5.03 -6.68
C ARG A 224 26.99 -3.87 -6.07
N GLU A 225 26.88 -2.68 -6.62
CA GLU A 225 27.67 -1.51 -6.19
C GLU A 225 27.15 -0.83 -4.94
N ASN A 226 25.85 -0.83 -4.73
CA ASN A 226 25.23 -0.06 -3.68
C ASN A 226 24.74 -0.90 -2.49
N LEU A 227 24.56 -2.20 -2.65
CA LEU A 227 23.97 -3.06 -1.64
C LEU A 227 24.81 -4.31 -1.34
N PHE A 228 25.27 -5.06 -2.35
CA PHE A 228 25.89 -6.39 -2.20
C PHE A 228 27.40 -6.31 -2.04
N LEU A 229 27.92 -5.32 -1.33
CA LEU A 229 29.34 -5.14 -1.00
C LEU A 229 29.61 -5.58 0.43
N LEU A 230 30.63 -6.41 0.64
CA LEU A 230 30.99 -6.90 1.98
C LEU A 230 31.15 -5.79 3.03
N PRO A 231 31.81 -4.65 2.76
CA PRO A 231 31.94 -3.58 3.75
C PRO A 231 30.61 -3.03 4.27
N LEU A 232 29.53 -3.12 3.50
CA LEU A 232 28.18 -2.68 3.92
C LEU A 232 27.52 -3.66 4.88
N TRP A 233 27.95 -4.91 4.88
CA TRP A 233 27.32 -6.02 5.61
C TRP A 233 28.20 -6.63 6.69
N GLU A 234 29.50 -6.40 6.65
CA GLU A 234 30.45 -7.06 7.53
C GLU A 234 30.11 -6.87 9.01
N ASN A 235 29.90 -5.62 9.44
CA ASN A 235 29.49 -5.32 10.81
C ASN A 235 28.17 -5.99 11.19
N ARG A 236 27.21 -6.09 10.24
CA ARG A 236 25.94 -6.76 10.46
C ARG A 236 26.11 -8.26 10.62
N ILE A 237 26.90 -8.89 9.74
CA ILE A 237 27.22 -10.32 9.78
C ILE A 237 27.90 -10.66 11.11
N ASP A 238 28.91 -9.87 11.51
CA ASP A 238 29.66 -10.10 12.74
C ASP A 238 28.80 -9.90 14.00
N SER A 239 27.95 -8.88 14.02
CA SER A 239 27.00 -8.66 15.12
C SER A 239 26.01 -9.80 15.27
N LEU A 240 25.43 -10.27 14.15
CA LEU A 240 24.53 -11.43 14.16
C LEU A 240 25.27 -12.68 14.64
N ARG A 241 26.48 -12.92 14.17
CA ARG A 241 27.31 -14.03 14.63
C ARG A 241 27.53 -14.01 16.14
N ILE A 242 27.99 -12.86 16.65
CA ILE A 242 28.23 -12.71 18.09
C ILE A 242 26.96 -13.00 18.88
N MET A 243 25.84 -12.48 18.45
CA MET A 243 24.55 -12.66 19.09
C MET A 243 24.13 -14.15 19.18
N ILE A 244 24.29 -14.90 18.09
CA ILE A 244 23.82 -16.31 18.02
C ILE A 244 24.88 -17.33 18.47
N THR A 245 26.14 -16.95 18.69
CA THR A 245 27.21 -17.86 19.07
C THR A 245 26.91 -18.67 20.34
N PRO A 246 26.37 -18.10 21.45
CA PRO A 246 26.04 -18.87 22.64
C PRO A 246 25.00 -19.97 22.36
N SER A 247 23.96 -19.65 21.63
CA SER A 247 22.90 -20.60 21.25
C SER A 247 23.42 -21.68 20.29
N ALA A 248 24.23 -21.29 19.32
CA ALA A 248 24.88 -22.24 18.40
C ALA A 248 25.87 -23.18 19.12
N LEU A 249 26.59 -22.71 20.14
CA LEU A 249 27.47 -23.55 20.96
C LEU A 249 26.67 -24.57 21.78
N ALA A 250 25.54 -24.15 22.33
CA ALA A 250 24.67 -24.99 23.16
C ALA A 250 23.84 -26.01 22.37
N ASP A 251 23.78 -25.90 21.05
CA ASP A 251 23.03 -26.79 20.18
C ASP A 251 23.69 -28.13 20.02
N ASN A 252 23.17 -29.12 20.77
CA ASN A 252 23.65 -30.50 20.76
C ASN A 252 23.10 -31.35 19.60
N TYR A 253 22.11 -30.85 18.89
CA TYR A 253 21.44 -31.55 17.79
C TYR A 253 21.98 -31.20 16.41
N ARG A 254 22.81 -30.17 16.31
CA ARG A 254 23.42 -29.70 15.07
C ARG A 254 24.05 -30.77 14.21
N THR A 255 24.70 -31.75 14.82
CA THR A 255 25.38 -32.85 14.11
C THR A 255 24.41 -33.87 13.51
N LEU A 256 23.13 -33.83 13.88
CA LEU A 256 22.11 -34.73 13.30
C LEU A 256 21.79 -34.36 11.85
N ASP A 257 22.06 -33.09 11.47
CA ASP A 257 21.90 -32.60 10.11
C ASP A 257 23.28 -32.48 9.44
N TYR A 258 23.59 -33.40 8.52
CA TYR A 258 24.83 -33.44 7.73
C TYR A 258 26.15 -33.42 8.53
N ASN A 259 26.14 -33.75 9.81
CA ASN A 259 27.31 -33.81 10.70
C ASN A 259 28.07 -32.46 10.83
N PHE A 260 27.41 -31.31 10.69
CA PHE A 260 28.05 -30.03 10.94
C PHE A 260 28.42 -29.87 12.42
N GLU A 261 29.65 -29.42 12.68
CA GLU A 261 30.15 -29.14 14.01
C GLU A 261 30.15 -27.65 14.35
N PHE A 262 30.43 -27.31 15.61
CA PHE A 262 30.57 -25.93 16.03
C PHE A 262 31.76 -25.22 15.32
N GLY A 263 32.79 -25.96 14.94
CA GLY A 263 33.89 -25.48 14.10
C GLY A 263 33.40 -24.98 12.75
N ASP A 264 32.49 -25.69 12.11
CA ASP A 264 31.85 -25.26 10.84
C ASP A 264 31.09 -23.96 11.00
N PHE A 265 30.32 -23.83 12.09
CA PHE A 265 29.66 -22.56 12.40
C PHE A 265 30.65 -21.41 12.51
N LEU A 266 31.81 -21.60 13.17
CA LEU A 266 32.81 -20.54 13.36
C LEU A 266 33.50 -20.10 12.07
N VAL A 267 33.56 -20.95 11.04
CA VAL A 267 34.26 -20.65 9.78
C VAL A 267 33.28 -20.33 8.65
N SER A 268 32.09 -20.89 8.65
CA SER A 268 31.12 -20.81 7.53
C SER A 268 30.64 -19.40 7.17
N TYR A 269 30.85 -18.40 7.98
CA TYR A 269 30.50 -16.99 7.68
C TYR A 269 31.71 -16.11 7.38
N THR A 270 32.94 -16.64 7.45
CA THR A 270 34.19 -15.87 7.22
C THR A 270 34.46 -15.67 5.73
N ASP A 271 35.54 -14.98 5.44
CA ASP A 271 36.16 -14.84 4.12
C ASP A 271 37.23 -15.90 3.83
N LEU A 272 37.49 -16.79 4.79
CA LEU A 272 38.42 -17.90 4.63
C LEU A 272 37.87 -18.93 3.68
N ASP A 273 38.78 -19.69 3.07
CA ASP A 273 38.40 -20.82 2.23
C ASP A 273 37.73 -21.89 3.09
N TYR A 274 36.45 -22.12 2.80
CA TYR A 274 35.61 -23.04 3.55
C TYR A 274 34.73 -23.87 2.59
N SER A 275 34.80 -25.17 2.74
CA SER A 275 33.92 -26.09 2.06
C SER A 275 33.63 -27.28 2.95
N ASN A 276 32.36 -27.59 3.16
CA ASN A 276 31.92 -28.80 3.88
C ASN A 276 30.54 -29.22 3.39
N GLN A 277 30.41 -30.51 3.01
CA GLN A 277 29.19 -31.07 2.46
C GLN A 277 28.65 -30.26 1.28
N HIS A 278 27.43 -29.77 1.37
CA HIS A 278 26.77 -28.94 0.35
C HIS A 278 27.09 -27.44 0.45
N VAL A 279 27.89 -27.02 1.43
CA VAL A 279 28.34 -25.62 1.58
C VAL A 279 29.68 -25.45 0.91
N LYS A 280 29.76 -24.69 -0.18
CA LYS A 280 30.98 -24.51 -0.99
C LYS A 280 31.85 -23.33 -0.55
N TYR A 281 31.26 -22.33 0.11
CA TYR A 281 31.93 -21.08 0.45
C TYR A 281 31.53 -20.58 1.85
N GLY A 282 32.45 -19.91 2.54
CA GLY A 282 32.12 -19.02 3.63
C GLY A 282 31.21 -17.88 3.15
N LEU A 283 30.35 -17.36 4.03
CA LEU A 283 29.38 -16.31 3.66
C LEU A 283 30.07 -15.05 3.10
N LYS A 284 31.08 -14.51 3.80
CA LYS A 284 31.84 -13.35 3.35
C LYS A 284 32.66 -13.67 2.08
N GLN A 285 33.20 -14.88 2.00
CA GLN A 285 33.92 -15.36 0.80
C GLN A 285 33.00 -15.37 -0.43
N TYR A 286 31.78 -15.88 -0.31
CA TYR A 286 30.80 -15.89 -1.39
C TYR A 286 30.50 -14.46 -1.89
N ILE A 287 30.22 -13.54 -0.96
CA ILE A 287 29.92 -12.13 -1.30
C ILE A 287 31.07 -11.52 -2.10
N ASN A 288 32.31 -11.69 -1.66
CA ASN A 288 33.49 -11.18 -2.36
C ASN A 288 33.63 -11.80 -3.74
N LEU A 289 33.56 -13.12 -3.84
CA LEU A 289 33.74 -13.85 -5.13
C LEU A 289 32.65 -13.46 -6.14
N ARG A 290 31.38 -13.35 -5.71
CA ARG A 290 30.31 -12.91 -6.60
C ARG A 290 30.48 -11.47 -7.08
N ASN A 291 30.95 -10.57 -6.23
CA ASN A 291 31.30 -9.19 -6.60
C ASN A 291 32.47 -9.09 -7.58
N GLU A 292 33.43 -9.99 -7.51
CA GLU A 292 34.59 -10.03 -8.40
C GLU A 292 34.23 -10.61 -9.77
N THR A 293 33.36 -11.62 -9.82
CA THR A 293 33.05 -12.37 -11.05
C THR A 293 31.95 -11.70 -11.88
N LEU A 294 30.95 -11.13 -11.25
CA LEU A 294 29.77 -10.59 -11.92
C LEU A 294 30.09 -9.48 -12.93
N PRO A 295 30.96 -8.48 -12.68
CA PRO A 295 31.20 -7.39 -13.64
C PRO A 295 31.70 -7.88 -15.00
N GLY A 296 32.52 -8.95 -15.03
CA GLY A 296 32.99 -9.54 -16.28
C GLY A 296 31.93 -10.30 -17.08
N GLN A 297 30.76 -10.55 -16.48
CA GLN A 297 29.64 -11.24 -17.10
C GLN A 297 28.55 -10.28 -17.60
N LEU A 298 28.49 -9.04 -17.06
CA LEU A 298 27.47 -8.06 -17.40
C LEU A 298 27.74 -7.43 -18.78
N SER A 299 26.68 -7.28 -19.57
CA SER A 299 26.76 -6.65 -20.89
C SER A 299 25.42 -6.02 -21.28
N TYR A 300 25.47 -4.76 -21.73
CA TYR A 300 24.31 -4.04 -22.27
C TYR A 300 24.15 -4.28 -23.77
N LEU A 301 22.90 -4.33 -24.21
CA LEU A 301 22.53 -4.44 -25.62
C LEU A 301 22.28 -3.08 -26.28
N ASN A 302 22.30 -1.99 -25.50
CA ASN A 302 22.00 -0.63 -25.91
C ASN A 302 20.60 -0.50 -26.51
N SER A 303 19.63 -1.08 -25.85
CA SER A 303 18.22 -1.02 -26.21
C SER A 303 17.62 0.40 -25.99
N PRO A 304 16.47 0.70 -26.61
CA PRO A 304 15.78 1.96 -26.36
C PRO A 304 15.51 2.18 -24.86
N PRO A 305 15.42 3.46 -24.42
CA PRO A 305 15.16 3.78 -23.00
C PRO A 305 13.87 3.17 -22.50
N ILE A 306 13.85 2.83 -21.21
CA ILE A 306 12.70 2.21 -20.53
C ILE A 306 12.26 3.05 -19.35
N VAL A 307 10.92 3.15 -19.15
CA VAL A 307 10.29 3.61 -17.91
C VAL A 307 9.64 2.41 -17.23
N TYR A 308 9.95 2.18 -15.96
CA TYR A 308 9.53 0.97 -15.26
C TYR A 308 8.74 1.21 -13.96
N ASN A 309 8.67 2.46 -13.53
CA ASN A 309 7.81 2.89 -12.42
C ASN A 309 7.23 4.25 -12.76
N ILE A 310 5.90 4.39 -12.64
CA ILE A 310 5.18 5.64 -12.86
C ILE A 310 4.23 5.86 -11.69
N ASP A 311 4.37 6.97 -11.01
CA ASP A 311 3.51 7.39 -9.92
C ASP A 311 3.13 8.86 -10.05
N TRP A 312 1.97 9.24 -9.50
CA TRP A 312 1.52 10.63 -9.50
C TRP A 312 0.62 10.93 -8.30
N SER A 313 0.56 12.20 -7.93
CA SER A 313 -0.26 12.66 -6.82
C SER A 313 -0.74 14.10 -7.09
N PRO A 314 -2.02 14.41 -6.75
CA PRO A 314 -3.06 13.52 -6.23
C PRO A 314 -3.61 12.57 -7.31
N LYS A 315 -4.15 11.41 -6.90
CA LYS A 315 -4.76 10.43 -7.83
C LYS A 315 -6.07 10.92 -8.43
N ILE A 316 -6.78 11.75 -7.69
CA ILE A 316 -7.99 12.47 -8.10
C ILE A 316 -7.70 13.96 -7.88
N PRO A 317 -7.16 14.65 -8.88
CA PRO A 317 -6.85 16.08 -8.72
C PRO A 317 -8.12 16.94 -8.78
N GLY A 318 -8.19 17.91 -7.90
CA GLY A 318 -9.14 19.02 -8.03
C GLY A 318 -8.75 19.99 -9.17
N PRO A 319 -9.62 20.95 -9.48
CA PRO A 319 -9.39 21.91 -10.58
C PRO A 319 -8.16 22.81 -10.38
N ASP A 320 -7.80 23.10 -9.13
CA ASP A 320 -6.69 23.98 -8.76
C ASP A 320 -5.44 23.19 -8.32
N ASP A 321 -5.48 21.86 -8.38
CA ASP A 321 -4.36 21.03 -8.00
C ASP A 321 -3.31 20.92 -9.11
N SER A 322 -2.05 21.05 -8.73
CA SER A 322 -0.93 20.60 -9.54
C SER A 322 -0.76 19.09 -9.40
N ILE A 323 -0.55 18.39 -10.52
CA ILE A 323 -0.32 16.95 -10.51
C ILE A 323 1.18 16.68 -10.55
N TYR A 324 1.73 16.17 -9.47
CA TYR A 324 3.14 15.83 -9.35
C TYR A 324 3.35 14.42 -9.90
N VAL A 325 4.14 14.29 -10.95
CA VAL A 325 4.45 13.00 -11.61
C VAL A 325 5.87 12.61 -11.28
N SER A 326 6.05 11.37 -10.87
CA SER A 326 7.35 10.75 -10.58
C SER A 326 7.50 9.49 -11.43
N VAL A 327 8.65 9.30 -12.08
CA VAL A 327 8.94 8.11 -12.85
C VAL A 327 10.36 7.61 -12.59
N SER A 328 10.59 6.31 -12.80
CA SER A 328 11.92 5.72 -12.86
C SER A 328 12.23 5.36 -14.30
N ALA A 329 13.28 5.94 -14.86
CA ALA A 329 13.64 5.81 -16.25
C ALA A 329 15.13 5.53 -16.41
N PHE A 330 15.46 4.57 -17.31
CA PHE A 330 16.83 4.10 -17.55
C PHE A 330 17.15 3.97 -19.04
N SER A 331 18.38 4.25 -19.40
CA SER A 331 19.02 3.88 -20.66
C SER A 331 20.49 3.55 -20.43
N SER A 332 20.96 2.44 -20.98
CA SER A 332 22.35 1.99 -20.89
C SER A 332 23.35 2.95 -21.52
N VAL A 333 22.91 3.78 -22.46
CA VAL A 333 23.74 4.79 -23.13
C VAL A 333 23.59 6.18 -22.51
N GLY A 334 22.65 6.36 -21.58
CA GLY A 334 22.35 7.62 -20.90
C GLY A 334 21.09 8.30 -21.43
N MET A 335 20.33 8.87 -20.50
CA MET A 335 19.09 9.60 -20.81
C MET A 335 19.41 10.99 -21.34
N ASN A 336 18.69 11.41 -22.40
CA ASN A 336 18.73 12.76 -22.96
C ASN A 336 17.53 13.59 -22.45
N GLN A 337 16.32 13.03 -22.52
CA GLN A 337 15.09 13.73 -22.15
C GLN A 337 14.08 12.77 -21.54
N VAL A 338 13.40 13.25 -20.49
CA VAL A 338 12.17 12.66 -19.94
C VAL A 338 11.12 13.78 -19.88
N SER A 339 9.93 13.54 -20.40
CA SER A 339 8.85 14.54 -20.38
C SER A 339 7.48 13.88 -20.28
N ILE A 340 6.56 14.60 -19.67
CA ILE A 340 5.15 14.26 -19.62
C ILE A 340 4.50 14.78 -20.90
N GLN A 341 3.86 13.93 -21.67
CA GLN A 341 2.99 14.29 -22.77
C GLN A 341 1.55 14.20 -22.29
N PHE A 342 0.96 15.31 -21.94
CA PHE A 342 -0.42 15.41 -21.50
C PHE A 342 -1.31 15.81 -22.68
N VAL A 343 -2.42 15.10 -22.83
CA VAL A 343 -3.42 15.35 -23.86
C VAL A 343 -4.72 15.72 -23.15
N PRO A 344 -5.07 17.00 -23.05
CA PRO A 344 -6.38 17.41 -22.56
C PRO A 344 -7.48 16.88 -23.49
N ASP A 345 -8.67 16.61 -22.94
CA ASP A 345 -9.81 16.15 -23.73
C ASP A 345 -10.16 17.16 -24.82
N GLY A 346 -10.19 16.67 -26.07
CA GLY A 346 -10.50 17.48 -27.25
C GLY A 346 -9.44 18.51 -27.66
N SER A 347 -8.22 18.46 -27.09
CA SER A 347 -7.16 19.43 -27.32
C SER A 347 -5.85 18.80 -27.82
N SER A 348 -4.89 19.66 -28.17
CA SER A 348 -3.55 19.22 -28.61
C SER A 348 -2.67 18.84 -27.43
N THR A 349 -1.67 17.97 -27.69
CA THR A 349 -0.69 17.54 -26.70
C THR A 349 0.13 18.68 -26.12
N GLU A 350 0.22 18.74 -24.83
CA GLU A 350 1.09 19.60 -24.04
C GLU A 350 2.29 18.79 -23.52
N ASN A 351 3.47 19.43 -23.48
CA ASN A 351 4.68 18.74 -23.03
C ASN A 351 5.28 19.43 -21.81
N TYR A 352 5.52 18.67 -20.75
CA TYR A 352 6.15 19.13 -19.51
C TYR A 352 7.46 18.39 -19.28
N THR A 353 8.57 19.12 -19.24
CA THR A 353 9.90 18.54 -19.02
C THR A 353 10.01 18.04 -17.58
N MET A 354 10.56 16.85 -17.41
CA MET A 354 10.89 16.29 -16.10
C MET A 354 12.36 16.49 -15.77
N SER A 355 12.67 16.61 -14.50
CA SER A 355 14.02 16.76 -13.96
C SER A 355 14.49 15.48 -13.28
N TYR A 356 15.74 15.10 -13.52
CA TYR A 356 16.38 13.99 -12.81
C TYR A 356 16.50 14.34 -11.31
N SER A 357 15.92 13.53 -10.44
CA SER A 357 15.76 13.81 -9.01
C SER A 357 16.02 12.56 -8.16
N PRO A 358 17.23 11.98 -8.22
CA PRO A 358 17.55 10.75 -7.50
C PRO A 358 17.57 10.98 -5.98
N VAL A 359 17.21 9.94 -5.22
CA VAL A 359 17.39 9.93 -3.76
C VAL A 359 18.82 9.55 -3.42
N THR A 360 19.55 10.45 -2.82
CA THR A 360 20.95 10.22 -2.47
C THR A 360 21.13 9.10 -1.47
N GLY A 361 21.98 8.13 -1.79
CA GLY A 361 22.35 7.02 -0.89
C GLY A 361 21.28 5.94 -0.75
N THR A 362 20.22 5.99 -1.54
CA THR A 362 19.18 4.96 -1.58
C THR A 362 19.73 3.59 -1.96
N LYS A 363 19.01 2.54 -1.54
CA LYS A 363 19.26 1.15 -1.96
C LYS A 363 18.16 0.63 -2.90
N LYS A 364 17.24 1.50 -3.25
CA LYS A 364 16.16 1.21 -4.17
C LYS A 364 16.48 1.81 -5.52
N VAL A 365 16.59 0.96 -6.52
CA VAL A 365 16.99 1.38 -7.88
C VAL A 365 15.98 2.37 -8.47
N GLU A 366 14.70 2.19 -8.22
CA GLU A 366 13.65 3.10 -8.66
C GLU A 366 13.76 4.52 -8.08
N GLU A 367 14.32 4.66 -6.88
CA GLU A 367 14.61 5.96 -6.29
C GLU A 367 15.91 6.59 -6.84
N ALA A 368 16.85 5.75 -7.27
CA ALA A 368 18.10 6.23 -7.90
C ALA A 368 17.85 6.73 -9.33
N ASP A 369 16.92 6.11 -10.06
CA ASP A 369 16.59 6.45 -11.44
C ASP A 369 15.43 7.45 -11.57
N ARG A 370 15.07 8.13 -10.46
CA ARG A 370 13.88 8.96 -10.37
C ARG A 370 13.98 10.26 -11.15
N TRP A 371 12.91 10.54 -11.89
CA TRP A 371 12.63 11.82 -12.54
C TRP A 371 11.30 12.37 -12.02
N THR A 372 11.20 13.69 -11.88
CA THR A 372 9.99 14.36 -11.38
C THR A 372 9.58 15.48 -12.30
N GLY A 373 8.27 15.67 -12.46
CA GLY A 373 7.67 16.74 -13.25
C GLY A 373 6.31 17.11 -12.70
N VAL A 374 5.74 18.20 -13.21
CA VAL A 374 4.46 18.75 -12.75
C VAL A 374 3.59 19.07 -13.94
N ILE A 375 2.33 18.62 -13.91
CA ILE A 375 1.26 19.13 -14.75
C ILE A 375 0.59 20.25 -13.94
N PRO A 376 0.53 21.49 -14.43
CA PRO A 376 -0.08 22.61 -13.70
C PRO A 376 -1.60 22.40 -13.52
N PRO A 377 -2.24 23.17 -12.62
CA PRO A 377 -3.69 23.15 -12.44
C PRO A 377 -4.44 23.30 -13.77
N ARG A 378 -5.52 22.53 -13.92
CA ARG A 378 -6.23 22.43 -15.21
C ARG A 378 -7.55 23.19 -15.24
N GLY A 379 -8.11 23.53 -14.08
CA GLY A 379 -9.49 24.02 -13.97
C GLY A 379 -10.53 22.90 -14.15
N TYR A 380 -11.80 23.25 -14.00
CA TYR A 380 -12.90 22.32 -14.18
C TYR A 380 -13.03 21.79 -15.60
N ASP A 381 -13.62 20.60 -15.75
CA ASP A 381 -13.95 19.98 -17.03
C ASP A 381 -12.76 19.79 -17.99
N ASN A 382 -11.55 19.91 -17.48
CA ASN A 382 -10.31 19.79 -18.25
C ASN A 382 -9.58 18.48 -17.92
N SER A 383 -10.32 17.38 -17.86
CA SER A 383 -9.77 16.03 -17.85
C SER A 383 -8.87 15.77 -19.04
N GLY A 384 -8.11 14.70 -18.99
CA GLY A 384 -7.21 14.35 -20.07
C GLY A 384 -6.43 13.10 -19.72
N SER A 385 -5.45 12.80 -20.52
CA SER A 385 -4.57 11.67 -20.26
C SER A 385 -3.11 12.01 -20.49
N PHE A 386 -2.22 11.28 -19.85
CA PHE A 386 -0.79 11.49 -20.08
C PHE A 386 -0.02 10.21 -20.35
N ARG A 387 1.11 10.40 -21.02
CA ARG A 387 2.16 9.39 -21.21
C ARG A 387 3.52 10.03 -20.94
N ILE A 388 4.50 9.21 -20.62
CA ILE A 388 5.88 9.63 -20.42
C ILE A 388 6.67 9.38 -21.70
N TYR A 389 7.18 10.45 -22.28
CA TYR A 389 8.12 10.36 -23.38
C TYR A 389 9.54 10.32 -22.85
N VAL A 390 10.32 9.34 -23.30
CA VAL A 390 11.74 9.20 -22.97
C VAL A 390 12.56 9.15 -24.25
N ASN A 391 13.74 9.77 -24.20
CA ASN A 391 14.70 9.78 -25.28
C ASN A 391 16.11 9.67 -24.71
N ASP A 392 16.96 8.84 -25.33
CA ASP A 392 18.36 8.68 -24.94
C ASP A 392 19.32 9.54 -25.79
N ILE A 393 20.61 9.53 -25.45
CA ILE A 393 21.63 10.33 -26.15
C ILE A 393 21.90 9.83 -27.58
N THR A 394 21.42 8.64 -27.96
CA THR A 394 21.51 8.11 -29.33
C THR A 394 20.25 8.40 -30.16
N ASN A 395 19.31 9.18 -29.61
CA ASN A 395 18.02 9.53 -30.19
C ASN A 395 17.03 8.34 -30.33
N GLN A 396 17.23 7.24 -29.61
CA GLN A 396 16.19 6.24 -29.47
C GLN A 396 15.13 6.77 -28.49
N SER A 397 13.85 6.58 -28.80
CA SER A 397 12.76 7.12 -28.00
C SER A 397 11.63 6.12 -27.79
N GLN A 398 10.87 6.31 -26.71
CA GLN A 398 9.72 5.48 -26.36
C GLN A 398 8.68 6.30 -25.59
N LEU A 399 7.43 5.83 -25.60
CA LEU A 399 6.31 6.35 -24.81
C LEU A 399 5.83 5.30 -23.81
N TYR A 400 5.53 5.73 -22.59
CA TYR A 400 5.05 4.88 -21.50
C TYR A 400 3.82 5.47 -20.78
N PRO A 401 2.84 4.68 -20.39
CA PRO A 401 2.66 3.28 -20.79
C PRO A 401 2.67 3.12 -22.31
N ARG A 402 3.03 1.93 -22.81
CA ARG A 402 3.28 1.73 -24.25
C ARG A 402 2.03 1.85 -25.11
N THR A 403 0.90 1.32 -24.65
CA THR A 403 -0.34 1.22 -25.42
C THR A 403 -1.48 2.08 -24.89
N LYS A 404 -1.56 2.31 -23.58
CA LYS A 404 -2.65 3.07 -22.94
C LYS A 404 -2.09 4.30 -22.25
N SER A 405 -2.81 5.43 -22.37
CA SER A 405 -2.51 6.61 -21.54
C SER A 405 -3.00 6.41 -20.11
N ILE A 406 -2.42 7.16 -19.19
CA ILE A 406 -2.90 7.28 -17.81
C ILE A 406 -3.95 8.38 -17.79
N GLU A 407 -5.17 8.01 -17.43
CA GLU A 407 -6.30 8.94 -17.39
C GLU A 407 -6.23 9.81 -16.13
N ILE A 408 -6.47 11.10 -16.32
CA ILE A 408 -6.61 12.09 -15.26
C ILE A 408 -8.03 12.64 -15.34
N ASN A 409 -8.82 12.29 -14.35
CA ASN A 409 -10.19 12.76 -14.25
C ASN A 409 -10.24 13.96 -13.29
N ILE A 410 -10.58 15.12 -13.81
CA ILE A 410 -10.83 16.33 -13.03
C ILE A 410 -12.34 16.47 -12.89
N PRO A 411 -12.84 16.73 -11.68
CA PRO A 411 -14.27 16.91 -11.47
C PRO A 411 -14.86 17.95 -12.42
N SER A 412 -16.04 17.65 -12.93
CA SER A 412 -16.81 18.64 -13.68
C SER A 412 -17.31 19.71 -12.73
N LYS A 413 -17.36 20.92 -13.22
CA LYS A 413 -18.04 21.99 -12.50
C LYS A 413 -19.50 21.52 -12.28
N ILE A 414 -19.92 21.51 -11.03
CA ILE A 414 -21.29 21.12 -10.73
C ILE A 414 -22.19 22.16 -11.41
N ASN A 415 -22.82 21.76 -12.53
CA ASN A 415 -23.85 22.56 -13.20
C ASN A 415 -25.19 22.45 -12.47
N ASN A 416 -25.14 22.34 -11.14
CA ASN A 416 -26.34 22.48 -10.33
C ASN A 416 -26.56 23.97 -10.13
N ASP A 417 -27.73 24.42 -10.53
CA ASP A 417 -28.11 25.83 -10.39
C ASP A 417 -28.11 26.27 -8.92
N ILE A 418 -28.24 25.33 -7.97
CA ILE A 418 -28.18 25.55 -6.53
C ILE A 418 -27.48 24.35 -5.88
N VAL A 419 -26.67 24.61 -4.87
CA VAL A 419 -26.00 23.57 -4.08
C VAL A 419 -26.28 23.74 -2.60
N ILE A 420 -26.23 22.64 -1.85
CA ILE A 420 -26.03 22.64 -0.40
C ILE A 420 -24.56 22.97 -0.20
N ASN A 421 -24.27 24.17 0.35
CA ASN A 421 -22.92 24.71 0.39
C ASN A 421 -22.23 24.45 1.75
N GLU A 422 -22.97 24.63 2.84
CA GLU A 422 -22.50 24.48 4.20
C GLU A 422 -23.65 24.03 5.10
N PHE A 423 -23.36 23.36 6.19
CA PHE A 423 -24.33 23.09 7.26
C PHE A 423 -23.64 22.98 8.62
N LEU A 424 -24.39 23.24 9.67
CA LEU A 424 -23.96 23.10 11.07
C LEU A 424 -25.00 22.28 11.83
N ALA A 425 -24.62 21.07 12.29
CA ALA A 425 -25.52 20.11 12.93
C ALA A 425 -25.30 19.96 14.46
N ASP A 426 -24.61 20.91 15.08
CA ASP A 426 -24.43 21.03 16.55
C ASP A 426 -24.03 22.48 16.85
N ASN A 427 -25.00 23.40 16.81
CA ASN A 427 -24.79 24.83 16.99
C ASN A 427 -25.12 25.22 18.44
N ILE A 428 -24.10 25.66 19.16
CA ILE A 428 -24.28 26.16 20.58
C ILE A 428 -23.96 27.62 20.69
N THR A 429 -23.06 28.18 19.88
CA THR A 429 -22.57 29.56 20.10
C THR A 429 -22.36 30.40 18.83
N ILE A 430 -22.52 29.83 17.61
CA ILE A 430 -22.07 30.51 16.40
C ILE A 430 -23.00 31.61 15.94
N ASN A 431 -24.22 31.27 15.59
CA ASN A 431 -25.23 32.23 15.11
C ASN A 431 -26.62 31.80 15.57
N THR A 432 -27.48 32.76 15.82
CA THR A 432 -28.85 32.52 16.23
C THR A 432 -29.80 32.76 15.09
N ASP A 433 -30.93 32.09 15.18
CA ASP A 433 -32.11 32.40 14.37
C ASP A 433 -32.71 33.78 14.74
N PRO A 434 -33.74 34.27 14.04
CA PRO A 434 -34.42 35.52 14.37
C PRO A 434 -35.06 35.56 15.76
N ALA A 435 -35.38 34.41 16.36
CA ALA A 435 -35.93 34.34 17.73
C ALA A 435 -34.82 34.41 18.81
N GLY A 436 -33.57 34.29 18.42
CA GLY A 436 -32.38 34.34 19.29
C GLY A 436 -31.94 33.00 19.82
N GLU A 437 -32.37 31.90 19.20
CA GLU A 437 -32.04 30.53 19.56
C GLU A 437 -30.86 30.01 18.71
N TYR A 438 -30.03 29.11 19.30
CA TYR A 438 -28.91 28.50 18.59
C TYR A 438 -29.36 27.15 17.98
N ASP A 439 -29.78 27.21 16.72
CA ASP A 439 -30.30 26.07 16.03
C ASP A 439 -29.38 25.59 14.92
N ASP A 440 -29.49 24.33 14.57
CA ASP A 440 -28.81 23.76 13.41
C ASP A 440 -29.30 24.42 12.12
N TRP A 441 -28.44 24.49 11.14
CA TRP A 441 -28.80 25.13 9.88
C TRP A 441 -28.14 24.48 8.65
N ILE A 442 -28.80 24.66 7.50
CA ILE A 442 -28.29 24.34 6.17
C ILE A 442 -28.19 25.64 5.37
N GLU A 443 -27.09 25.83 4.66
CA GLU A 443 -26.91 26.92 3.74
C GLU A 443 -26.98 26.44 2.29
N LEU A 444 -27.83 27.09 1.49
CA LEU A 444 -27.85 26.94 0.03
C LEU A 444 -27.06 28.08 -0.60
N TYR A 445 -26.37 27.77 -1.71
CA TYR A 445 -25.64 28.74 -2.51
C TYR A 445 -26.04 28.64 -3.98
N ASN A 446 -26.22 29.77 -4.65
CA ASN A 446 -26.43 29.87 -6.08
C ASN A 446 -25.16 30.28 -6.82
N PRO A 447 -24.37 29.35 -7.37
CA PRO A 447 -23.17 29.66 -8.14
C PRO A 447 -23.45 30.15 -9.56
N SER A 448 -24.72 30.09 -10.00
CA SER A 448 -25.08 30.47 -11.39
C SER A 448 -25.16 32.00 -11.58
N SER A 449 -25.28 32.43 -12.84
CA SER A 449 -25.45 33.82 -13.21
C SER A 449 -26.91 34.32 -13.12
N ASP A 450 -27.86 33.43 -12.88
CA ASP A 450 -29.29 33.72 -12.92
C ASP A 450 -29.93 33.52 -11.54
N SER A 451 -31.03 34.27 -11.30
CA SER A 451 -31.84 34.08 -10.09
C SER A 451 -32.68 32.79 -10.20
N ILE A 452 -32.70 31.98 -9.17
CA ILE A 452 -33.34 30.68 -9.17
C ILE A 452 -34.50 30.66 -8.19
N LEU A 453 -35.67 30.18 -8.64
CA LEU A 453 -36.87 30.05 -7.81
C LEU A 453 -36.75 28.81 -6.91
N LEU A 454 -36.82 29.03 -5.59
CA LEU A 454 -36.87 27.96 -4.59
C LEU A 454 -38.28 27.47 -4.30
N THR A 455 -39.28 28.35 -4.45
CA THR A 455 -40.70 28.03 -4.17
C THR A 455 -41.10 26.72 -4.83
N GLY A 456 -41.64 25.80 -4.03
CA GLY A 456 -42.12 24.48 -4.49
C GLY A 456 -41.05 23.40 -4.50
N ARG A 457 -39.78 23.70 -4.30
CA ARG A 457 -38.70 22.70 -4.10
C ARG A 457 -38.78 22.11 -2.71
N TYR A 458 -38.08 20.99 -2.47
CA TYR A 458 -38.09 20.30 -1.18
C TYR A 458 -36.71 20.16 -0.60
N LEU A 459 -36.66 20.09 0.74
CA LEU A 459 -35.47 19.75 1.51
C LEU A 459 -35.78 18.57 2.44
N THR A 460 -34.83 17.66 2.62
CA THR A 460 -35.05 16.46 3.44
C THR A 460 -33.76 16.00 4.11
N ASP A 461 -33.94 15.39 5.29
CA ASP A 461 -32.94 14.61 6.04
C ASP A 461 -33.11 13.08 5.82
N LYS A 462 -34.04 12.64 4.95
CA LYS A 462 -34.39 11.22 4.76
C LYS A 462 -34.28 10.80 3.28
N PRO A 463 -33.44 9.82 2.94
CA PRO A 463 -33.29 9.35 1.55
C PRO A 463 -34.53 8.65 1.01
N ASP A 464 -35.42 8.16 1.87
CA ASP A 464 -36.65 7.49 1.53
C ASP A 464 -37.88 8.42 1.49
N ASN A 465 -37.71 9.71 1.81
CA ASN A 465 -38.76 10.73 1.79
C ASN A 465 -38.24 12.07 1.23
N LEU A 466 -38.09 12.14 -0.10
CA LEU A 466 -37.52 13.28 -0.80
C LEU A 466 -38.39 14.56 -0.76
N THR A 467 -39.61 14.48 -0.26
CA THR A 467 -40.58 15.59 -0.16
C THR A 467 -40.92 15.97 1.26
N LYS A 468 -40.03 15.68 2.23
CA LYS A 468 -40.27 15.84 3.68
C LYS A 468 -40.67 17.26 4.09
N TRP A 469 -40.00 18.27 3.54
CA TRP A 469 -40.28 19.68 3.79
C TRP A 469 -40.24 20.48 2.48
N GLN A 470 -41.09 21.49 2.33
CA GLN A 470 -41.24 22.25 1.09
C GLN A 470 -41.04 23.75 1.32
N PHE A 471 -40.32 24.42 0.40
CA PHE A 471 -40.30 25.88 0.33
C PHE A 471 -41.68 26.39 -0.14
N THR A 472 -42.47 26.92 0.79
CA THR A 472 -43.86 27.39 0.54
C THR A 472 -43.97 28.91 0.33
N GLN A 473 -42.90 29.66 0.63
CA GLN A 473 -42.88 31.12 0.47
C GLN A 473 -43.10 31.50 -1.02
N PRO A 474 -44.06 32.35 -1.34
CA PRO A 474 -44.29 32.74 -2.73
C PRO A 474 -43.10 33.57 -3.24
N ASP A 475 -42.72 33.33 -4.49
CA ASP A 475 -41.66 34.05 -5.18
C ASP A 475 -40.34 34.13 -4.43
N LEU A 476 -39.97 33.04 -3.70
CA LEU A 476 -38.68 32.94 -3.04
C LEU A 476 -37.59 32.65 -4.07
N TYR A 477 -36.80 33.64 -4.38
CA TYR A 477 -35.65 33.53 -5.28
C TYR A 477 -34.34 33.57 -4.49
N LEU A 478 -33.39 32.70 -4.90
CA LEU A 478 -31.99 32.79 -4.55
C LEU A 478 -31.23 33.43 -5.71
N HIS A 479 -30.74 34.68 -5.55
CA HIS A 479 -30.08 35.42 -6.61
C HIS A 479 -28.68 34.91 -6.91
N ALA A 480 -28.14 35.27 -8.08
CA ALA A 480 -26.79 34.91 -8.50
C ALA A 480 -25.73 35.29 -7.43
N GLY A 481 -24.94 34.31 -6.98
CA GLY A 481 -23.92 34.50 -5.96
C GLY A 481 -24.45 34.67 -4.53
N GLU A 482 -25.75 34.46 -4.29
CA GLU A 482 -26.38 34.61 -2.98
C GLU A 482 -26.33 33.30 -2.15
N PHE A 483 -26.21 33.45 -0.83
CA PHE A 483 -26.29 32.40 0.18
C PHE A 483 -27.63 32.54 0.93
N LEU A 484 -28.23 31.40 1.31
CA LEU A 484 -29.49 31.34 2.05
C LEU A 484 -29.40 30.35 3.18
N ILE A 485 -29.62 30.83 4.42
CA ILE A 485 -29.71 29.98 5.63
C ILE A 485 -31.11 29.44 5.81
N ILE A 486 -31.21 28.15 6.08
CA ILE A 486 -32.44 27.45 6.45
C ILE A 486 -32.20 26.78 7.82
N TRP A 487 -33.02 27.14 8.81
CA TRP A 487 -32.95 26.63 10.17
C TRP A 487 -33.56 25.23 10.24
N CYS A 488 -32.90 24.33 10.93
CA CYS A 488 -33.31 22.93 11.05
C CYS A 488 -33.65 22.63 12.51
N ASP A 489 -34.86 23.05 12.95
CA ASP A 489 -35.25 23.14 14.37
C ASP A 489 -36.66 22.65 14.66
N GLU A 490 -37.48 22.36 13.62
CA GLU A 490 -38.92 22.01 13.71
C GLU A 490 -39.84 23.18 14.06
N ASP A 491 -39.34 24.41 14.20
CA ASP A 491 -40.09 25.59 14.68
C ASP A 491 -40.63 26.48 13.54
N GLN A 492 -41.38 25.89 12.59
CA GLN A 492 -41.89 26.51 11.37
C GLN A 492 -42.79 27.77 11.60
N GLU A 493 -43.20 28.06 12.82
CA GLU A 493 -44.01 29.21 13.20
C GLU A 493 -43.18 30.47 13.45
N GLN A 494 -41.85 30.35 13.51
CA GLN A 494 -40.93 31.46 13.78
C GLN A 494 -40.65 32.27 12.52
N GLU A 495 -40.08 33.49 12.68
CA GLU A 495 -39.62 34.33 11.61
C GLU A 495 -38.35 33.75 10.99
N GLY A 496 -38.34 33.57 9.65
CA GLY A 496 -37.25 32.96 8.93
C GLY A 496 -37.70 31.79 8.03
N ILE A 497 -36.77 30.94 7.67
CA ILE A 497 -37.06 29.70 6.93
C ILE A 497 -36.65 28.53 7.83
N HIS A 498 -37.65 27.82 8.35
CA HIS A 498 -37.49 26.74 9.32
C HIS A 498 -38.03 25.44 8.76
N THR A 499 -37.26 24.36 8.88
CA THR A 499 -37.68 23.03 8.44
C THR A 499 -38.54 22.32 9.49
N ASN A 500 -39.16 21.20 9.11
CA ASN A 500 -39.86 20.29 10.02
C ASN A 500 -38.98 19.14 10.51
N PHE A 501 -37.65 19.35 10.53
CA PHE A 501 -36.66 18.38 11.00
C PHE A 501 -35.43 19.08 11.57
N LYS A 502 -34.69 18.34 12.40
CA LYS A 502 -33.38 18.74 12.96
C LYS A 502 -32.28 17.94 12.29
N LEU A 503 -31.05 18.40 12.35
CA LEU A 503 -29.90 17.64 11.91
C LEU A 503 -29.34 16.80 13.06
N SER A 504 -28.71 15.69 12.73
CA SER A 504 -28.04 14.81 13.70
C SER A 504 -26.54 15.00 13.66
N SER A 505 -25.93 15.36 14.80
CA SER A 505 -24.47 15.42 14.92
C SER A 505 -23.78 14.06 14.80
N ASP A 506 -24.49 12.93 14.99
CA ASP A 506 -23.95 11.59 14.81
C ASP A 506 -23.82 11.18 13.33
N GLY A 507 -24.32 12.01 12.43
CA GLY A 507 -24.31 11.77 10.97
C GLY A 507 -25.68 11.50 10.41
N GLU A 508 -25.91 11.98 9.18
CA GLU A 508 -27.21 11.92 8.52
C GLU A 508 -27.10 12.13 7.01
N PHE A 509 -28.25 12.21 6.34
CA PHE A 509 -28.41 12.54 4.94
C PHE A 509 -29.11 13.90 4.81
N ILE A 510 -28.69 14.73 3.83
CA ILE A 510 -29.40 15.95 3.44
C ILE A 510 -29.57 15.93 1.92
N ALA A 511 -30.74 16.31 1.41
CA ALA A 511 -30.94 16.51 -0.03
C ALA A 511 -31.89 17.67 -0.33
N LEU A 512 -31.52 18.43 -1.38
CA LEU A 512 -32.38 19.40 -2.05
C LEU A 512 -33.03 18.73 -3.26
N THR A 513 -34.35 18.76 -3.35
CA THR A 513 -35.13 18.06 -4.38
C THR A 513 -35.93 19.07 -5.22
N SER A 514 -36.09 18.80 -6.50
CA SER A 514 -36.85 19.59 -7.46
C SER A 514 -38.36 19.61 -7.12
N THR A 515 -39.07 20.52 -7.75
CA THR A 515 -40.53 20.67 -7.61
C THR A 515 -41.34 19.45 -8.05
N ASP A 516 -40.73 18.50 -8.79
CA ASP A 516 -41.32 17.22 -9.14
C ASP A 516 -41.34 16.21 -7.96
N GLY A 517 -40.61 16.50 -6.86
CA GLY A 517 -40.51 15.65 -5.67
C GLY A 517 -39.74 14.35 -5.87
N ILE A 518 -39.04 14.18 -7.00
CA ILE A 518 -38.34 12.94 -7.39
C ILE A 518 -36.88 13.24 -7.76
N SER A 519 -36.63 14.31 -8.52
CA SER A 519 -35.30 14.65 -9.01
C SER A 519 -34.47 15.34 -7.93
N VAL A 520 -33.44 14.67 -7.44
CA VAL A 520 -32.49 15.25 -6.48
C VAL A 520 -31.59 16.23 -7.22
N ILE A 521 -31.56 17.48 -6.74
CA ILE A 521 -30.73 18.57 -7.27
C ILE A 521 -29.32 18.48 -6.68
N ASP A 522 -29.23 18.32 -5.36
CA ASP A 522 -27.98 18.17 -4.63
C ASP A 522 -28.19 17.36 -3.37
N SER A 523 -27.18 16.61 -2.90
CA SER A 523 -27.27 15.82 -1.67
C SER A 523 -25.91 15.53 -1.06
N ILE A 524 -25.92 15.26 0.23
CA ILE A 524 -24.76 14.82 1.01
C ILE A 524 -25.19 13.79 2.05
N THR A 525 -24.39 12.72 2.21
CA THR A 525 -24.43 11.87 3.39
C THR A 525 -23.17 12.16 4.21
N PHE A 526 -23.34 12.50 5.46
CA PHE A 526 -22.23 12.91 6.34
C PHE A 526 -22.18 12.07 7.60
N GLY A 527 -21.00 11.99 8.21
CA GLY A 527 -20.75 11.34 9.49
C GLY A 527 -20.80 12.30 10.65
N LEU A 528 -20.14 11.93 11.77
CA LEU A 528 -20.07 12.72 13.01
C LEU A 528 -19.69 14.17 12.75
N GLN A 529 -20.47 15.09 13.33
CA GLN A 529 -20.22 16.52 13.30
C GLN A 529 -19.69 17.02 14.65
N LEU A 530 -19.05 18.17 14.63
CA LEU A 530 -18.41 18.76 15.77
C LEU A 530 -19.19 20.00 16.23
N THR A 531 -19.28 20.21 17.53
CA THR A 531 -19.94 21.38 18.12
C THR A 531 -19.30 22.68 17.59
N ASP A 532 -20.13 23.58 17.07
CA ASP A 532 -19.71 24.89 16.55
C ASP A 532 -18.70 24.85 15.40
N VAL A 533 -18.62 23.73 14.67
CA VAL A 533 -17.82 23.55 13.45
C VAL A 533 -18.74 23.08 12.35
N SER A 534 -18.81 23.84 11.28
CA SER A 534 -19.62 23.50 10.12
C SER A 534 -18.92 22.48 9.20
N TYR A 535 -19.70 21.85 8.33
CA TYR A 535 -19.19 20.99 7.26
C TYR A 535 -19.73 21.48 5.93
N GLY A 536 -18.85 21.78 4.99
CA GLY A 536 -19.24 22.46 3.78
C GLY A 536 -18.26 22.29 2.63
N ARG A 537 -18.64 22.85 1.48
CA ARG A 537 -17.88 22.83 0.24
C ARG A 537 -16.75 23.86 0.29
N TYR A 538 -15.54 23.45 0.00
CA TYR A 538 -14.43 24.38 -0.12
C TYR A 538 -13.58 24.09 -1.36
N PRO A 539 -13.46 25.06 -2.26
CA PRO A 539 -14.22 26.35 -2.36
C PRO A 539 -15.73 26.15 -2.51
N ASP A 540 -16.49 27.26 -2.35
CA ASP A 540 -17.95 27.25 -2.52
C ASP A 540 -18.38 26.57 -3.83
N ALA A 541 -19.51 25.84 -3.78
CA ALA A 541 -20.08 25.06 -4.87
C ALA A 541 -19.23 23.88 -5.37
N GLU A 542 -18.02 23.67 -4.88
CA GLU A 542 -17.17 22.54 -5.26
C GLU A 542 -17.64 21.23 -4.65
N ASN A 543 -17.38 20.11 -5.31
CA ASN A 543 -17.67 18.79 -4.74
C ASN A 543 -16.55 18.30 -3.82
N ASN A 544 -15.99 19.19 -3.03
CA ASN A 544 -14.97 18.90 -2.02
C ASN A 544 -15.46 19.38 -0.66
N TRP A 545 -15.79 18.46 0.23
CA TRP A 545 -16.35 18.71 1.54
C TRP A 545 -15.28 18.66 2.62
N ASP A 546 -15.30 19.65 3.52
CA ASP A 546 -14.37 19.72 4.65
C ASP A 546 -15.02 20.38 5.87
N TYR A 547 -14.37 20.22 7.04
CA TYR A 547 -14.72 20.98 8.25
C TYR A 547 -14.28 22.44 8.11
N LEU A 548 -15.21 23.33 8.37
CA LEU A 548 -15.04 24.77 8.14
C LEU A 548 -15.15 25.56 9.44
N SER A 549 -14.59 26.77 9.45
CA SER A 549 -15.05 27.80 10.36
C SER A 549 -16.43 28.27 9.88
N PRO A 550 -17.50 28.18 10.69
CA PRO A 550 -18.83 28.52 10.21
C PRO A 550 -18.90 29.92 9.61
N THR A 551 -19.47 30.01 8.39
CA THR A 551 -19.52 31.27 7.60
C THR A 551 -20.93 31.58 7.12
N PRO A 552 -21.95 31.57 8.00
CA PRO A 552 -23.34 31.74 7.61
C PRO A 552 -23.58 33.00 6.78
N GLY A 553 -24.11 32.85 5.56
CA GLY A 553 -24.41 33.93 4.63
C GLY A 553 -23.22 34.48 3.84
N THR A 554 -22.05 33.83 3.90
CA THR A 554 -20.84 34.26 3.18
C THR A 554 -20.04 33.08 2.67
N GLY A 555 -19.07 33.31 1.79
CA GLY A 555 -18.21 32.27 1.21
C GLY A 555 -17.39 31.52 2.27
N ASN A 556 -17.25 30.23 2.05
CA ASN A 556 -16.65 29.28 2.97
C ASN A 556 -15.16 29.53 3.23
N ILE A 557 -14.72 29.29 4.45
CA ILE A 557 -13.33 29.45 4.89
C ILE A 557 -12.90 28.16 5.61
N LEU A 558 -11.76 27.58 5.23
CA LEU A 558 -11.20 26.42 5.91
C LEU A 558 -10.99 26.70 7.40
N SER A 559 -11.40 25.77 8.23
CA SER A 559 -11.24 25.89 9.68
C SER A 559 -9.77 25.71 10.09
N ASP A 560 -9.23 26.70 10.78
CA ASP A 560 -7.97 26.52 11.51
C ASP A 560 -8.12 25.48 12.65
N VAL A 561 -9.33 25.24 13.10
CA VAL A 561 -9.70 24.27 14.15
C VAL A 561 -9.45 22.82 13.68
N LYS A 562 -9.48 22.55 12.40
CA LYS A 562 -9.09 21.23 11.85
C LYS A 562 -7.70 20.80 12.33
N ASN A 563 -6.77 21.74 12.48
CA ASN A 563 -5.42 21.46 12.96
C ASN A 563 -5.38 21.15 14.47
N GLU A 564 -6.42 21.50 15.24
CA GLU A 564 -6.52 21.21 16.68
C GLU A 564 -7.42 20.01 16.98
N ILE A 565 -8.39 19.70 16.13
CA ILE A 565 -9.44 18.70 16.36
C ILE A 565 -9.12 17.38 15.64
N ILE A 566 -8.66 17.43 14.42
CA ILE A 566 -8.20 16.23 13.71
C ILE A 566 -6.74 16.00 14.08
N PRO A 567 -6.43 14.93 14.83
CA PRO A 567 -5.06 14.62 15.19
C PRO A 567 -4.23 14.39 13.93
N LYS A 568 -3.07 15.04 13.81
CA LYS A 568 -2.12 14.77 12.73
C LYS A 568 -1.38 13.46 12.89
N ASP A 569 -1.29 13.01 14.14
CA ASP A 569 -0.52 11.84 14.52
C ASP A 569 -1.39 10.87 15.31
N PHE A 570 -1.15 9.59 15.08
CA PHE A 570 -1.70 8.53 15.91
C PHE A 570 -1.04 8.56 17.30
N SER A 571 -1.83 8.62 18.37
CA SER A 571 -1.28 8.60 19.72
C SER A 571 -2.12 7.79 20.70
N LEU A 572 -1.47 7.27 21.74
CA LEU A 572 -2.04 6.41 22.76
C LEU A 572 -1.50 6.78 24.12
N THR A 573 -2.38 7.02 25.08
CA THR A 573 -2.05 7.26 26.48
C THR A 573 -3.03 6.55 27.42
N ALA A 574 -2.68 6.41 28.69
CA ALA A 574 -3.59 5.88 29.70
C ALA A 574 -3.36 6.61 31.03
N TYR A 575 -4.43 7.05 31.67
CA TYR A 575 -4.37 7.74 32.95
C TYR A 575 -5.58 7.39 33.84
N PRO A 576 -5.37 7.18 35.17
CA PRO A 576 -4.07 7.08 35.85
C PRO A 576 -3.27 5.84 35.39
N ASN A 577 -1.93 5.92 35.42
CA ASN A 577 -1.02 4.81 35.21
C ASN A 577 0.27 5.04 36.03
N PRO A 578 0.54 4.35 37.13
CA PRO A 578 -0.18 3.17 37.65
C PRO A 578 -1.62 3.44 38.07
N PHE A 579 -2.48 2.41 38.02
CA PHE A 579 -3.91 2.55 38.28
C PHE A 579 -4.48 1.52 39.31
N ASN A 580 -5.61 1.83 39.92
CA ASN A 580 -6.34 0.97 40.90
C ASN A 580 -7.83 1.34 40.94
N PRO A 581 -8.77 0.49 40.60
CA PRO A 581 -8.64 -0.68 39.73
C PRO A 581 -8.81 -0.34 38.25
N SER A 582 -9.09 0.95 37.90
CA SER A 582 -9.42 1.37 36.51
C SER A 582 -8.49 2.43 35.98
N THR A 583 -8.34 2.44 34.66
CA THR A 583 -7.65 3.49 33.91
C THR A 583 -8.47 3.89 32.69
N THR A 584 -8.37 5.14 32.31
CA THR A 584 -8.92 5.66 31.05
C THR A 584 -7.82 5.60 29.98
N ILE A 585 -8.07 4.85 28.94
CA ILE A 585 -7.23 4.76 27.73
C ILE A 585 -7.72 5.84 26.79
N GLN A 586 -6.86 6.79 26.46
CA GLN A 586 -7.12 7.84 25.48
C GLN A 586 -6.28 7.60 24.24
N TYR A 587 -6.90 7.68 23.09
CA TYR A 587 -6.22 7.54 21.81
C TYR A 587 -6.76 8.54 20.80
N GLN A 588 -5.95 8.82 19.79
CA GLN A 588 -6.37 9.67 18.69
C GLN A 588 -5.94 9.05 17.37
N ILE A 589 -6.80 9.15 16.38
CA ILE A 589 -6.59 8.62 15.04
C ILE A 589 -6.66 9.76 14.01
N PRO A 590 -5.73 9.81 13.05
CA PRO A 590 -5.65 10.92 12.09
C PRO A 590 -6.61 10.78 10.90
N GLU A 591 -7.20 9.62 10.67
CA GLU A 591 -8.06 9.31 9.51
C GLU A 591 -9.10 8.23 9.86
N LEU A 592 -10.12 8.08 9.01
CA LEU A 592 -11.14 7.04 9.13
C LEU A 592 -10.49 5.66 9.08
N ASN A 593 -10.66 4.85 10.13
CA ASN A 593 -10.11 3.51 10.19
C ASN A 593 -10.89 2.59 11.15
N ASN A 594 -10.76 1.28 10.93
CA ASN A 594 -11.20 0.29 11.90
C ASN A 594 -10.24 0.24 13.09
N VAL A 595 -10.79 0.38 14.32
CA VAL A 595 -9.99 0.45 15.54
C VAL A 595 -10.20 -0.79 16.39
N HIS A 596 -9.07 -1.41 16.78
CA HIS A 596 -9.02 -2.55 17.69
C HIS A 596 -8.15 -2.24 18.91
N ILE A 597 -8.64 -2.60 20.09
CA ILE A 597 -7.93 -2.39 21.36
C ILE A 597 -7.74 -3.73 22.06
N GLU A 598 -6.51 -4.06 22.38
CA GLU A 598 -6.13 -5.31 23.05
C GLU A 598 -5.26 -5.06 24.28
N ILE A 599 -5.41 -5.90 25.29
CA ILE A 599 -4.57 -5.89 26.49
C ILE A 599 -4.02 -7.29 26.72
N PHE A 600 -2.70 -7.39 26.85
CA PHE A 600 -1.96 -8.61 27.02
C PHE A 600 -1.26 -8.64 28.37
N ASP A 601 -1.05 -9.83 28.94
CA ASP A 601 -0.10 -10.02 30.03
C ASP A 601 1.36 -10.08 29.49
N LEU A 602 2.34 -10.16 30.40
CA LEU A 602 3.75 -10.21 30.01
C LEU A 602 4.18 -11.48 29.27
N LEU A 603 3.32 -12.52 29.28
CA LEU A 603 3.55 -13.75 28.55
C LEU A 603 2.94 -13.72 27.14
N GLY A 604 2.36 -12.57 26.75
CA GLY A 604 1.72 -12.38 25.45
C GLY A 604 0.31 -12.97 25.34
N LYS A 605 -0.28 -13.43 26.47
CA LYS A 605 -1.65 -13.90 26.47
C LYS A 605 -2.60 -12.71 26.46
N ARG A 606 -3.53 -12.67 25.48
CA ARG A 606 -4.58 -11.64 25.41
C ARG A 606 -5.54 -11.79 26.59
N ILE A 607 -5.63 -10.74 27.37
CA ILE A 607 -6.47 -10.65 28.58
C ILE A 607 -7.83 -10.02 28.24
N TRP A 608 -7.80 -8.97 27.42
CA TRP A 608 -9.00 -8.21 27.09
C TRP A 608 -8.90 -7.70 25.64
N PHE A 609 -10.04 -7.64 24.96
CA PHE A 609 -10.15 -7.17 23.58
C PHE A 609 -11.46 -6.41 23.39
N LYS A 610 -11.41 -5.33 22.62
CA LYS A 610 -12.59 -4.63 22.14
C LYS A 610 -12.39 -4.15 20.70
N ASN A 611 -13.29 -4.56 19.84
CA ASN A 611 -13.42 -4.02 18.49
C ASN A 611 -14.30 -2.77 18.60
N MET A 612 -13.76 -1.62 18.23
CA MET A 612 -14.45 -0.33 18.24
C MET A 612 -15.17 -0.07 16.90
N GLY A 613 -14.92 -0.90 15.87
CA GLY A 613 -15.43 -0.70 14.53
C GLY A 613 -14.73 0.45 13.80
N GLU A 614 -15.36 0.89 12.72
CA GLU A 614 -14.90 2.03 11.93
C GLU A 614 -15.10 3.33 12.72
N GLN A 615 -14.03 4.10 12.87
CA GLN A 615 -14.04 5.38 13.59
C GLN A 615 -13.42 6.46 12.70
N GLN A 616 -14.03 7.63 12.69
CA GLN A 616 -13.54 8.83 12.01
C GLN A 616 -12.23 9.35 12.65
N ALA A 617 -11.51 10.23 11.94
CA ALA A 617 -10.41 10.96 12.53
C ALA A 617 -10.90 11.71 13.80
N GLY A 618 -10.18 11.56 14.92
CA GLY A 618 -10.64 12.16 16.17
C GLY A 618 -9.90 11.66 17.40
N LYS A 619 -10.33 12.16 18.57
CA LYS A 619 -9.86 11.77 19.90
C LYS A 619 -10.93 10.93 20.57
N TYR A 620 -10.53 9.81 21.15
CA TYR A 620 -11.43 8.82 21.74
C TYR A 620 -10.94 8.41 23.11
N GLU A 621 -11.86 7.93 23.96
CA GLU A 621 -11.51 7.35 25.23
C GLU A 621 -12.30 6.09 25.55
N ILE A 622 -11.68 5.20 26.30
CA ILE A 622 -12.30 3.99 26.79
C ILE A 622 -11.79 3.66 28.20
N HIS A 623 -12.66 3.16 29.06
CA HIS A 623 -12.30 2.75 30.41
C HIS A 623 -12.00 1.26 30.49
N TRP A 624 -10.86 0.89 31.11
CA TRP A 624 -10.55 -0.48 31.47
C TRP A 624 -10.48 -0.63 32.97
N ASN A 625 -11.30 -1.55 33.52
CA ASN A 625 -11.47 -1.76 34.95
C ASN A 625 -10.56 -2.85 35.55
N GLY A 626 -9.46 -3.20 34.88
CA GLY A 626 -8.53 -4.25 35.32
C GLY A 626 -9.19 -5.64 35.35
N THR A 627 -10.05 -5.93 34.35
CA THR A 627 -10.74 -7.21 34.20
C THR A 627 -10.37 -7.90 32.90
N ASN A 628 -10.48 -9.22 32.85
CA ASN A 628 -10.36 -9.97 31.60
C ASN A 628 -11.68 -9.91 30.80
N GLN A 629 -11.71 -10.57 29.62
CA GLN A 629 -12.86 -10.60 28.73
C GLN A 629 -14.16 -11.13 29.38
N ASN A 630 -14.03 -11.95 30.42
CA ASN A 630 -15.16 -12.51 31.17
C ASN A 630 -15.56 -11.66 32.39
N GLY A 631 -15.02 -10.43 32.54
CA GLY A 631 -15.30 -9.56 33.66
C GLY A 631 -14.61 -9.93 34.98
N VAL A 632 -13.69 -10.91 34.95
CA VAL A 632 -12.95 -11.34 36.14
C VAL A 632 -11.72 -10.45 36.34
N ASN A 633 -11.54 -9.96 37.57
CA ASN A 633 -10.38 -9.14 37.93
C ASN A 633 -9.06 -9.85 37.65
N VAL A 634 -8.14 -9.16 36.97
CA VAL A 634 -6.78 -9.66 36.75
C VAL A 634 -5.83 -9.29 37.89
N SER A 635 -4.70 -9.94 38.03
CA SER A 635 -3.73 -9.73 39.11
C SER A 635 -3.05 -8.37 39.00
N SER A 636 -2.54 -7.84 40.15
CA SER A 636 -1.61 -6.70 40.08
C SER A 636 -0.40 -7.07 39.23
N GLY A 637 0.07 -6.14 38.40
CA GLY A 637 1.21 -6.38 37.53
C GLY A 637 1.21 -5.45 36.32
N MET A 638 2.18 -5.70 35.44
CA MET A 638 2.33 -4.97 34.19
C MET A 638 1.53 -5.67 33.07
N TYR A 639 0.87 -4.88 32.26
CA TYR A 639 0.11 -5.29 31.08
C TYR A 639 0.57 -4.48 29.88
N LEU A 640 0.44 -5.03 28.70
CA LEU A 640 0.70 -4.35 27.43
C LEU A 640 -0.64 -4.02 26.77
N LEU A 641 -0.95 -2.76 26.68
CA LEU A 641 -2.05 -2.23 25.87
C LEU A 641 -1.57 -2.06 24.44
N ARG A 642 -2.32 -2.56 23.51
CA ARG A 642 -2.09 -2.40 22.07
C ARG A 642 -3.33 -1.81 21.44
N ILE A 643 -3.14 -0.78 20.63
CA ILE A 643 -4.20 -0.24 19.80
C ILE A 643 -3.76 -0.33 18.33
N GLU A 644 -4.68 -0.75 17.50
CA GLU A 644 -4.50 -0.83 16.04
C GLU A 644 -5.59 -0.03 15.35
N SER A 645 -5.19 0.78 14.37
CA SER A 645 -6.07 1.62 13.55
C SER A 645 -5.55 1.59 12.11
N GLY A 646 -6.10 0.74 11.25
CA GLY A 646 -5.58 0.49 9.92
C GLY A 646 -4.11 0.02 9.96
N THR A 647 -3.24 0.73 9.28
CA THR A 647 -1.78 0.45 9.29
C THR A 647 -1.06 0.97 10.53
N LEU A 648 -1.74 1.78 11.36
CA LEU A 648 -1.17 2.41 12.54
C LEU A 648 -1.34 1.49 13.75
N ASN A 649 -0.25 1.22 14.46
CA ASN A 649 -0.30 0.49 15.72
C ASN A 649 0.58 1.17 16.78
N GLN A 650 0.13 1.14 18.01
CA GLN A 650 0.89 1.65 19.14
C GLN A 650 0.70 0.76 20.36
N ASN A 651 1.79 0.60 21.12
CA ASN A 651 1.80 -0.16 22.35
C ASN A 651 2.08 0.76 23.53
N TYR A 652 1.36 0.54 24.64
CA TYR A 652 1.49 1.31 25.86
C TYR A 652 1.54 0.39 27.09
N LYS A 653 2.42 0.67 28.05
CA LYS A 653 2.54 -0.14 29.26
C LYS A 653 1.55 0.31 30.32
N LEU A 654 0.74 -0.60 30.83
CA LEU A 654 -0.20 -0.37 31.91
C LEU A 654 0.31 -1.04 33.18
N MET A 655 0.22 -0.37 34.32
CA MET A 655 0.60 -0.93 35.62
C MET A 655 -0.60 -0.92 36.58
N LEU A 656 -1.15 -2.10 36.84
CA LEU A 656 -2.24 -2.30 37.81
C LEU A 656 -1.64 -2.53 39.18
N ILE A 657 -2.04 -1.73 40.16
CA ILE A 657 -1.69 -1.86 41.57
C ILE A 657 -2.99 -2.04 42.36
N LYS A 658 -3.14 -3.19 43.00
CA LYS A 658 -4.28 -3.46 43.90
C LYS A 658 -3.88 -3.28 45.33
#